data_3206d1cde895bde39271280a23838d73
#
_entry.id   3206d1cde895bde39271280a23838d73
#
_cell.length_a   1.000
_cell.length_b   1.000
_cell.length_c   1.000
_cell.angle_alpha   90.00
_cell.angle_beta   90.00
_cell.angle_gamma   90.00
#
_symmetry.space_group_name_H-M   'P 1'
#
loop_
_entity.id
_entity.type
_entity.pdbx_description
1 polymer ?
#
loop_
_entity_poly.entity_id
_entity_poly.type
_entity_poly.pdbx_seq_one_letter_code
_entity_poly.pdbx_strand_id
1 'polypeptide(L)'
;LGLAWTKQIGDYNMRMQGTPIVVDGVMYVTNGWSVIYALDATTGEEIWNYDPEVDKSSIRLACCGPAHNRGAAVYEGKVFVGTFDGRLIAVDANTGQEVWDVDTWIPEGLGRFNITGAPRAAAGKVYIGQGSGESGHRRGYVTAYDANTGEVDWRFFLVPGDPNQPFEHPEMELAAQTWGGEWWKYGGGGTAWNSLVYDEEFNSLYIGVGNGAPWPREIRSPGGGDDLFLSAIVSVDVDTGRMNWYYQTTPGDNWDYSSAMDMALGEIEFGGEQRKVVLQAPKNGFFYVIDREDGELLRALPYTEGIDWATHVDMETGRPVENPDVVYESEPQWIMPANSGAHNWEPQSWDNELGLMYFYYHDIANFYSLDEGFVETGEYEIRERGLSLGWGEGEYRRRLIEEADPRPESQAYVGAFDPITGGYKWRHELESDYNGGVVATRGGLLFHPEGTGELSVRDTENGEVLWRYKAPGTFRSTSVMTYQVGNSQYVATMMNGNRAIDLGGTVLVFKLNGDIELPIPEIVQAEVPELPDDDFGVAQISEGDDLYHAQCASCHGGIGIPNEVAIVAPDLRLMNLNTHSEMADIVIGGSRAERGMPEFEDTITPSQLESIRAFVVEQARRLKEFQEQNQEAIESAANEEALNRA
;
A
#
# COMPACT_ATOMS: atom_id res chain seq x y z
N LEU A 1 -15.55 25.04 -8.64
CA LEU A 1 -14.52 24.68 -7.66
C LEU A 1 -13.18 25.19 -8.19
N GLY A 2 -12.29 25.70 -7.33
CA GLY A 2 -10.95 26.13 -7.71
C GLY A 2 -9.98 25.98 -6.55
N LEU A 3 -8.68 26.00 -6.83
CA LEU A 3 -7.62 25.85 -5.84
C LEU A 3 -7.60 27.06 -4.91
N ALA A 4 -7.65 26.83 -3.59
CA ALA A 4 -7.65 27.85 -2.56
C ALA A 4 -6.24 28.13 -2.02
N TRP A 5 -5.48 27.09 -1.79
CA TRP A 5 -4.09 27.15 -1.35
C TRP A 5 -3.36 25.83 -1.58
N THR A 6 -2.04 25.88 -1.55
CA THR A 6 -1.17 24.72 -1.62
C THR A 6 -0.04 24.83 -0.61
N LYS A 7 0.45 23.66 -0.15
CA LYS A 7 1.63 23.60 0.72
C LYS A 7 2.48 22.38 0.34
N GLN A 8 3.69 22.62 -0.10
CA GLN A 8 4.66 21.54 -0.27
C GLN A 8 5.16 21.10 1.12
N ILE A 9 5.09 19.81 1.40
CA ILE A 9 5.48 19.20 2.69
C ILE A 9 6.42 18.00 2.53
N GLY A 10 6.74 17.63 1.31
CA GLY A 10 7.65 16.55 1.00
C GLY A 10 8.54 16.88 -0.18
N ASP A 11 9.50 16.00 -0.46
CA ASP A 11 10.23 16.00 -1.71
C ASP A 11 9.61 15.00 -2.71
N TYR A 12 10.22 14.81 -3.86
CA TYR A 12 9.73 13.89 -4.89
C TYR A 12 10.08 12.41 -4.60
N ASN A 13 10.86 12.11 -3.56
CA ASN A 13 11.34 10.76 -3.23
C ASN A 13 10.47 10.06 -2.18
N MET A 14 9.27 10.56 -1.89
CA MET A 14 8.35 9.95 -0.93
C MET A 14 6.93 9.89 -1.51
N ARG A 15 6.13 8.98 -1.00
CA ARG A 15 4.71 8.87 -1.35
C ARG A 15 3.85 9.67 -0.38
N MET A 16 2.93 10.44 -0.93
CA MET A 16 1.98 11.27 -0.19
C MET A 16 0.68 10.50 0.03
N GLN A 17 0.71 9.51 0.93
CA GLN A 17 -0.42 8.61 1.19
C GLN A 17 -1.34 9.09 2.34
N GLY A 18 -0.95 10.11 3.08
CA GLY A 18 -1.68 10.58 4.24
C GLY A 18 -3.06 11.14 3.88
N THR A 19 -4.05 10.89 4.74
CA THR A 19 -5.32 11.62 4.72
C THR A 19 -5.20 12.80 5.68
N PRO A 20 -5.38 14.06 5.22
CA PRO A 20 -5.40 15.21 6.12
C PRO A 20 -6.53 15.07 7.16
N ILE A 21 -6.32 15.59 8.36
CA ILE A 21 -7.34 15.72 9.41
C ILE A 21 -7.49 17.18 9.77
N VAL A 22 -8.73 17.68 9.89
CA VAL A 22 -9.00 19.06 10.29
C VAL A 22 -9.78 19.06 11.60
N VAL A 23 -9.21 19.70 12.62
CA VAL A 23 -9.83 19.87 13.95
C VAL A 23 -9.69 21.34 14.34
N ASP A 24 -10.80 21.98 14.71
CA ASP A 24 -10.85 23.37 15.18
C ASP A 24 -10.13 24.38 14.26
N GLY A 25 -10.20 24.17 12.94
CA GLY A 25 -9.60 25.03 11.94
C GLY A 25 -8.12 24.81 11.70
N VAL A 26 -7.51 23.82 12.33
CA VAL A 26 -6.13 23.38 12.09
C VAL A 26 -6.15 22.07 11.28
N MET A 27 -5.38 22.05 10.19
CA MET A 27 -5.17 20.86 9.37
C MET A 27 -3.86 20.18 9.80
N TYR A 28 -3.94 18.91 10.15
CA TYR A 28 -2.78 18.06 10.44
C TYR A 28 -2.53 17.12 9.28
N VAL A 29 -1.31 17.13 8.76
CA VAL A 29 -0.88 16.29 7.64
C VAL A 29 0.49 15.69 7.94
N THR A 30 0.77 14.52 7.36
CA THR A 30 2.07 13.86 7.47
C THR A 30 2.71 13.71 6.09
N ASN A 31 4.04 13.81 6.03
CA ASN A 31 4.79 13.38 4.85
C ASN A 31 5.24 11.90 4.97
N GLY A 32 5.91 11.40 3.95
CA GLY A 32 6.34 9.99 3.91
C GLY A 32 7.31 9.59 5.03
N TRP A 33 8.09 10.51 5.59
CA TRP A 33 8.99 10.28 6.72
C TRP A 33 8.34 10.58 8.08
N SER A 34 7.01 10.64 8.11
CA SER A 34 6.22 10.83 9.34
C SER A 34 6.38 12.21 9.99
N VAL A 35 6.94 13.20 9.28
CA VAL A 35 6.95 14.60 9.75
C VAL A 35 5.51 15.11 9.78
N ILE A 36 5.09 15.66 10.92
CA ILE A 36 3.75 16.24 11.10
C ILE A 36 3.83 17.75 10.80
N TYR A 37 2.85 18.24 10.06
CA TYR A 37 2.62 19.66 9.84
C TYR A 37 1.24 20.03 10.36
N ALA A 38 1.17 21.10 11.17
CA ALA A 38 -0.07 21.76 11.53
C ALA A 38 -0.20 23.06 10.71
N LEU A 39 -1.25 23.14 9.93
CA LEU A 39 -1.50 24.23 9.00
C LEU A 39 -2.82 24.93 9.33
N ASP A 40 -2.89 26.24 9.15
CA ASP A 40 -4.19 26.90 9.12
C ASP A 40 -5.03 26.34 7.97
N ALA A 41 -6.18 25.74 8.29
CA ALA A 41 -6.99 25.02 7.31
C ALA A 41 -7.61 25.94 6.22
N THR A 42 -7.58 27.25 6.40
CA THR A 42 -8.14 28.24 5.45
C THR A 42 -7.09 28.83 4.52
N THR A 43 -5.85 28.91 4.96
CA THR A 43 -4.75 29.62 4.25
C THR A 43 -3.59 28.71 3.86
N GLY A 44 -3.41 27.55 4.54
CA GLY A 44 -2.23 26.71 4.39
C GLY A 44 -0.97 27.24 5.06
N GLU A 45 -1.07 28.34 5.84
CA GLU A 45 0.05 28.84 6.63
C GLU A 45 0.44 27.83 7.71
N GLU A 46 1.74 27.58 7.83
CA GLU A 46 2.29 26.66 8.83
C GLU A 46 2.22 27.27 10.22
N ILE A 47 1.57 26.57 11.14
CA ILE A 47 1.48 26.95 12.56
C ILE A 47 2.69 26.37 13.29
N TRP A 48 2.94 25.08 13.09
CA TRP A 48 4.12 24.36 13.58
C TRP A 48 4.38 23.10 12.73
N ASN A 49 5.56 22.56 12.82
CA ASN A 49 5.88 21.22 12.35
C ASN A 49 6.67 20.45 13.42
N TYR A 50 6.61 19.13 13.36
CA TYR A 50 7.38 18.22 14.20
C TYR A 50 8.04 17.17 13.32
N ASP A 51 9.38 17.12 13.33
CA ASP A 51 10.17 16.09 12.66
C ASP A 51 10.60 15.06 13.70
N PRO A 52 10.13 13.80 13.60
CA PRO A 52 10.51 12.72 14.51
C PRO A 52 11.95 12.22 14.32
N GLU A 53 12.72 12.79 13.41
CA GLU A 53 14.09 12.39 13.09
C GLU A 53 14.20 10.87 12.84
N VAL A 54 13.33 10.36 11.95
CA VAL A 54 13.23 8.92 11.63
C VAL A 54 14.57 8.37 11.17
N ASP A 55 14.97 7.22 11.73
CA ASP A 55 16.11 6.45 11.22
C ASP A 55 15.79 5.96 9.80
N LYS A 56 16.33 6.66 8.79
CA LYS A 56 16.06 6.40 7.37
C LYS A 56 16.60 5.05 6.89
N SER A 57 17.50 4.41 7.64
CA SER A 57 17.94 3.05 7.35
C SER A 57 16.81 2.01 7.48
N SER A 58 15.74 2.35 8.20
CA SER A 58 14.53 1.54 8.37
C SER A 58 13.81 1.24 7.05
N ILE A 59 14.07 2.00 5.98
CA ILE A 59 13.52 1.75 4.65
C ILE A 59 13.87 0.35 4.13
N ARG A 60 14.99 -0.24 4.56
CA ARG A 60 15.41 -1.60 4.21
C ARG A 60 14.53 -2.68 4.82
N LEU A 61 13.73 -2.32 5.81
CA LEU A 61 12.78 -3.22 6.49
C LEU A 61 11.36 -3.10 5.91
N ALA A 62 11.15 -2.10 5.05
CA ALA A 62 9.83 -1.78 4.54
C ALA A 62 9.49 -2.59 3.29
N CYS A 63 8.25 -3.03 3.21
CA CYS A 63 7.62 -3.43 1.97
C CYS A 63 7.28 -2.21 1.11
N CYS A 64 7.22 -2.41 -0.19
CA CYS A 64 6.38 -1.64 -1.10
C CYS A 64 6.84 -0.21 -1.42
N GLY A 65 8.12 0.02 -1.46
CA GLY A 65 8.70 1.24 -2.03
C GLY A 65 9.14 2.28 -0.99
N PRO A 66 9.28 3.54 -1.39
CA PRO A 66 9.89 4.56 -0.55
C PRO A 66 9.02 4.89 0.66
N ALA A 67 9.60 5.70 1.55
CA ALA A 67 8.93 6.14 2.77
C ALA A 67 7.55 6.71 2.50
N HIS A 68 6.57 6.22 3.26
CA HIS A 68 5.18 6.64 3.19
C HIS A 68 4.51 6.54 4.55
N ASN A 69 3.55 7.42 4.79
CA ASN A 69 2.77 7.48 6.01
C ASN A 69 1.32 7.82 5.63
N ARG A 70 0.34 7.11 6.21
CA ARG A 70 -1.08 7.27 5.86
C ARG A 70 -1.84 8.25 6.74
N GLY A 71 -1.14 8.97 7.64
CA GLY A 71 -1.72 10.04 8.42
C GLY A 71 -1.50 9.94 9.91
N ALA A 72 -2.16 10.82 10.63
CA ALA A 72 -2.11 10.95 12.08
C ALA A 72 -3.50 10.79 12.69
N ALA A 73 -3.58 10.65 14.01
CA ALA A 73 -4.83 10.77 14.77
C ALA A 73 -4.78 12.02 15.65
N VAL A 74 -5.94 12.63 15.88
CA VAL A 74 -6.08 13.78 16.80
C VAL A 74 -7.07 13.41 17.90
N TYR A 75 -6.65 13.45 19.15
CA TYR A 75 -7.49 13.09 20.27
C TYR A 75 -7.04 13.80 21.56
N GLU A 76 -7.99 14.36 22.31
CA GLU A 76 -7.76 15.04 23.60
C GLU A 76 -6.56 16.03 23.60
N GLY A 77 -6.50 16.89 22.56
CA GLY A 77 -5.48 17.92 22.46
C GLY A 77 -4.07 17.43 22.08
N LYS A 78 -3.96 16.21 21.59
CA LYS A 78 -2.72 15.61 21.10
C LYS A 78 -2.88 15.14 19.65
N VAL A 79 -1.77 15.13 18.93
CA VAL A 79 -1.63 14.50 17.61
C VAL A 79 -0.72 13.28 17.75
N PHE A 80 -1.18 12.14 17.24
CA PHE A 80 -0.45 10.88 17.32
C PHE A 80 -0.01 10.45 15.92
N VAL A 81 1.23 10.02 15.80
CA VAL A 81 1.78 9.50 14.54
C VAL A 81 2.59 8.23 14.78
N GLY A 82 2.37 7.22 13.92
CA GLY A 82 3.26 6.08 13.81
C GLY A 82 4.41 6.44 12.88
N THR A 83 5.65 6.13 13.26
CA THR A 83 6.82 6.49 12.47
C THR A 83 7.32 5.32 11.62
N PHE A 84 8.00 5.65 10.54
CA PHE A 84 8.52 4.66 9.60
C PHE A 84 9.62 3.76 10.21
N ASP A 85 10.25 4.17 11.30
CA ASP A 85 11.21 3.38 12.08
C ASP A 85 10.56 2.63 13.28
N GLY A 86 9.22 2.62 13.37
CA GLY A 86 8.47 1.78 14.29
C GLY A 86 8.23 2.36 15.68
N ARG A 87 8.21 3.69 15.83
CA ARG A 87 7.80 4.37 17.07
C ARG A 87 6.37 4.89 16.96
N LEU A 88 5.73 5.07 18.10
CA LEU A 88 4.48 5.83 18.22
C LEU A 88 4.75 7.06 19.06
N ILE A 89 4.39 8.23 18.52
CA ILE A 89 4.70 9.54 19.12
C ILE A 89 3.43 10.33 19.33
N ALA A 90 3.32 11.00 20.47
CA ALA A 90 2.31 12.00 20.76
C ALA A 90 2.94 13.39 20.85
N VAL A 91 2.35 14.35 20.15
CA VAL A 91 2.71 15.76 20.27
C VAL A 91 1.51 16.59 20.72
N ASP A 92 1.75 17.67 21.46
CA ASP A 92 0.71 18.64 21.83
C ASP A 92 0.16 19.33 20.58
N ALA A 93 -1.15 19.26 20.37
CA ALA A 93 -1.79 19.76 19.16
C ALA A 93 -1.66 21.27 18.95
N ASN A 94 -1.46 22.07 20.01
CA ASN A 94 -1.35 23.51 19.92
C ASN A 94 0.09 23.97 19.65
N THR A 95 1.07 23.24 20.18
CA THR A 95 2.47 23.71 20.20
C THR A 95 3.41 22.88 19.35
N GLY A 96 3.02 21.65 18.96
CA GLY A 96 3.88 20.69 18.29
C GLY A 96 4.99 20.11 19.17
N GLN A 97 4.96 20.36 20.50
CA GLN A 97 5.95 19.79 21.41
C GLN A 97 5.65 18.32 21.68
N GLU A 98 6.69 17.51 21.69
CA GLU A 98 6.59 16.09 22.05
C GLU A 98 6.08 15.93 23.48
N VAL A 99 5.08 15.05 23.64
CA VAL A 99 4.52 14.66 24.93
C VAL A 99 5.13 13.32 25.39
N TRP A 100 5.20 12.36 24.48
CA TRP A 100 5.85 11.06 24.67
C TRP A 100 6.22 10.43 23.34
N ASP A 101 7.24 9.59 23.35
CA ASP A 101 7.75 8.79 22.24
C ASP A 101 8.06 7.38 22.75
N VAL A 102 7.48 6.35 22.11
CA VAL A 102 7.64 4.96 22.52
C VAL A 102 7.94 4.04 21.35
N ASP A 103 8.86 3.10 21.55
CA ASP A 103 9.07 2.00 20.63
C ASP A 103 7.84 1.06 20.64
N THR A 104 7.30 0.73 19.45
CA THR A 104 6.16 -0.20 19.36
C THR A 104 6.57 -1.66 19.19
N TRP A 105 7.83 -1.92 18.91
CA TRP A 105 8.36 -3.24 18.67
C TRP A 105 8.69 -3.97 19.98
N ILE A 106 8.70 -5.31 19.90
CA ILE A 106 9.03 -6.18 21.02
C ILE A 106 10.51 -6.53 20.92
N PRO A 107 11.36 -6.16 21.89
CA PRO A 107 12.83 -6.35 21.80
C PRO A 107 13.25 -7.81 21.67
N GLU A 108 12.43 -8.73 22.17
CA GLU A 108 12.77 -10.14 22.30
C GLU A 108 12.24 -10.93 21.09
N GLY A 109 13.05 -11.06 20.04
CA GLY A 109 12.87 -12.07 19.01
C GLY A 109 12.11 -11.67 17.75
N LEU A 110 11.40 -10.53 17.69
CA LEU A 110 10.63 -10.14 16.49
C LEU A 110 11.27 -9.04 15.64
N GLY A 111 12.34 -8.41 16.12
CA GLY A 111 13.02 -7.32 15.42
C GLY A 111 12.21 -6.03 15.34
N ARG A 112 12.74 -5.05 14.60
CA ARG A 112 12.05 -3.79 14.34
C ARG A 112 11.04 -3.95 13.21
N PHE A 113 9.88 -3.34 13.38
CA PHE A 113 8.87 -3.16 12.34
C PHE A 113 8.90 -1.72 11.84
N ASN A 114 8.33 -1.45 10.69
CA ASN A 114 7.93 -0.10 10.33
C ASN A 114 6.43 0.11 10.56
N ILE A 115 6.02 1.37 10.66
CA ILE A 115 4.61 1.75 10.70
C ILE A 115 4.33 2.65 9.50
N THR A 116 3.32 2.28 8.72
CA THR A 116 2.85 3.06 7.57
C THR A 116 1.39 3.47 7.71
N GLY A 117 0.61 2.75 8.53
CA GLY A 117 -0.79 3.04 8.83
C GLY A 117 -0.95 4.21 9.80
N ALA A 118 -2.06 4.91 9.70
CA ALA A 118 -2.42 5.92 10.67
C ALA A 118 -2.89 5.27 11.97
N PRO A 119 -2.47 5.75 13.16
CA PRO A 119 -3.04 5.30 14.43
C PRO A 119 -4.53 5.64 14.51
N ARG A 120 -5.25 4.94 15.39
CA ARG A 120 -6.61 5.32 15.80
C ARG A 120 -6.60 5.68 17.28
N ALA A 121 -7.28 6.77 17.63
CA ALA A 121 -7.35 7.23 19.01
C ALA A 121 -8.80 7.38 19.46
N ALA A 122 -9.18 6.64 20.48
CA ALA A 122 -10.52 6.64 21.04
C ALA A 122 -10.51 5.96 22.43
N ALA A 123 -11.53 6.22 23.24
CA ALA A 123 -11.73 5.59 24.56
C ALA A 123 -10.49 5.70 25.48
N GLY A 124 -9.78 6.84 25.44
CA GLY A 124 -8.58 7.07 26.25
C GLY A 124 -7.32 6.37 25.75
N LYS A 125 -7.36 5.69 24.60
CA LYS A 125 -6.28 4.85 24.07
C LYS A 125 -5.88 5.28 22.65
N VAL A 126 -4.68 4.85 22.25
CA VAL A 126 -4.18 4.92 20.88
C VAL A 126 -3.85 3.51 20.41
N TYR A 127 -4.45 3.10 19.30
CA TYR A 127 -4.28 1.78 18.71
C TYR A 127 -3.39 1.85 17.48
N ILE A 128 -2.44 0.94 17.38
CA ILE A 128 -1.53 0.85 16.24
C ILE A 128 -1.13 -0.61 15.95
N GLY A 129 -1.05 -0.95 14.67
CA GLY A 129 -0.42 -2.16 14.18
C GLY A 129 0.91 -1.85 13.49
N GLN A 130 1.49 -2.83 12.81
CA GLN A 130 2.76 -2.70 12.13
C GLN A 130 2.65 -3.13 10.67
N GLY A 131 3.62 -2.68 9.85
CA GLY A 131 3.84 -3.15 8.48
C GLY A 131 4.98 -4.17 8.37
N SER A 132 5.33 -4.51 7.14
CA SER A 132 6.50 -5.33 6.79
C SER A 132 6.51 -6.74 7.42
N GLY A 133 5.38 -7.41 7.41
CA GLY A 133 5.27 -8.80 7.84
C GLY A 133 6.17 -9.76 7.05
N GLU A 134 6.52 -9.40 5.82
CA GLU A 134 7.35 -10.17 4.88
C GLU A 134 8.87 -10.04 5.13
N SER A 135 9.27 -9.21 6.06
CA SER A 135 10.68 -8.92 6.33
C SER A 135 11.19 -9.68 7.56
N GLY A 136 12.05 -10.67 7.38
CA GLY A 136 12.59 -11.48 8.49
C GLY A 136 11.53 -12.35 9.19
N HIS A 137 11.77 -12.70 10.45
CA HIS A 137 10.92 -13.59 11.26
C HIS A 137 9.80 -12.82 11.99
N ARG A 138 8.94 -12.12 11.25
CA ARG A 138 7.93 -11.24 11.84
C ARG A 138 6.55 -11.86 11.93
N ARG A 139 5.86 -11.60 13.02
CA ARG A 139 4.44 -11.90 13.21
C ARG A 139 3.70 -10.67 13.75
N GLY A 140 2.51 -10.43 13.19
CA GLY A 140 1.71 -9.25 13.46
C GLY A 140 1.07 -9.24 14.84
N TYR A 141 0.88 -8.04 15.34
CA TYR A 141 0.09 -7.74 16.54
C TYR A 141 -0.48 -6.32 16.46
N VAL A 142 -1.47 -6.02 17.27
CA VAL A 142 -1.98 -4.66 17.52
C VAL A 142 -1.77 -4.34 18.98
N THR A 143 -1.36 -3.12 19.28
CA THR A 143 -1.17 -2.64 20.64
C THR A 143 -2.05 -1.42 20.91
N ALA A 144 -2.71 -1.40 22.06
CA ALA A 144 -3.34 -0.23 22.63
C ALA A 144 -2.40 0.41 23.66
N TYR A 145 -2.24 1.71 23.55
CA TYR A 145 -1.45 2.53 24.44
C TYR A 145 -2.36 3.52 25.16
N ASP A 146 -2.10 3.83 26.41
CA ASP A 146 -2.75 4.95 27.10
C ASP A 146 -2.41 6.26 26.37
N ALA A 147 -3.43 7.02 25.97
CA ALA A 147 -3.26 8.22 25.15
C ALA A 147 -2.50 9.35 25.87
N ASN A 148 -2.39 9.34 27.19
CA ASN A 148 -1.71 10.36 27.98
C ASN A 148 -0.25 10.00 28.27
N THR A 149 0.04 8.71 28.49
CA THR A 149 1.36 8.29 28.98
C THR A 149 2.19 7.51 27.96
N GLY A 150 1.54 6.93 26.93
CA GLY A 150 2.21 6.02 26.00
C GLY A 150 2.50 4.63 26.59
N GLU A 151 2.02 4.33 27.81
CA GLU A 151 2.15 3.00 28.41
C GLU A 151 1.27 2.00 27.69
N VAL A 152 1.76 0.76 27.54
CA VAL A 152 0.99 -0.34 26.93
C VAL A 152 -0.15 -0.73 27.87
N ASP A 153 -1.38 -0.68 27.33
CA ASP A 153 -2.58 -1.16 28.05
C ASP A 153 -2.80 -2.65 27.75
N TRP A 154 -2.87 -3.00 26.47
CA TRP A 154 -2.95 -4.40 26.03
C TRP A 154 -2.30 -4.60 24.66
N ARG A 155 -2.01 -5.86 24.33
CA ARG A 155 -1.52 -6.29 23.01
C ARG A 155 -2.24 -7.55 22.58
N PHE A 156 -2.69 -7.56 21.33
CA PHE A 156 -3.32 -8.71 20.68
C PHE A 156 -2.46 -9.20 19.53
N PHE A 157 -1.95 -10.42 19.62
CA PHE A 157 -1.22 -11.06 18.54
C PHE A 157 -2.17 -11.59 17.47
N LEU A 158 -1.75 -11.56 16.20
CA LEU A 158 -2.55 -11.95 15.03
C LEU A 158 -2.07 -13.27 14.41
N VAL A 159 -0.86 -13.71 14.79
CA VAL A 159 -0.25 -14.97 14.35
C VAL A 159 0.30 -15.69 15.55
N PRO A 160 0.10 -17.01 15.70
CA PRO A 160 0.61 -17.76 16.85
C PRO A 160 2.13 -17.93 16.79
N GLY A 161 2.77 -17.91 17.97
CA GLY A 161 4.18 -18.19 18.13
C GLY A 161 4.52 -19.68 18.09
N ASP A 162 5.75 -20.02 18.58
CA ASP A 162 6.20 -21.40 18.74
C ASP A 162 5.28 -22.17 19.71
N PRO A 163 4.62 -23.25 19.26
CA PRO A 163 3.70 -24.02 20.11
C PRO A 163 4.40 -24.77 21.28
N ASN A 164 5.72 -24.80 21.30
CA ASN A 164 6.49 -25.33 22.43
C ASN A 164 6.70 -24.30 23.55
N GLN A 165 6.25 -23.06 23.33
CA GLN A 165 6.27 -21.97 24.32
C GLN A 165 4.85 -21.63 24.75
N PRO A 166 4.65 -21.00 25.92
CA PRO A 166 3.34 -20.49 26.32
C PRO A 166 2.85 -19.43 25.31
N PHE A 167 1.59 -19.54 24.90
CA PHE A 167 0.96 -18.50 24.07
C PHE A 167 0.65 -17.25 24.89
N GLU A 168 0.69 -16.10 24.26
CA GLU A 168 0.46 -14.79 24.88
C GLU A 168 -0.99 -14.62 25.37
N HIS A 169 -1.93 -15.21 24.63
CA HIS A 169 -3.36 -15.21 24.98
C HIS A 169 -4.07 -16.44 24.36
N PRO A 170 -5.23 -16.86 24.90
CA PRO A 170 -5.91 -18.09 24.46
C PRO A 170 -6.28 -18.17 22.99
N GLU A 171 -6.51 -17.03 22.33
CA GLU A 171 -6.81 -16.99 20.91
C GLU A 171 -5.64 -17.50 20.06
N MET A 172 -4.40 -17.37 20.55
CA MET A 172 -3.23 -17.94 19.88
C MET A 172 -3.17 -19.47 19.99
N GLU A 173 -3.69 -20.04 21.07
CA GLU A 173 -3.85 -21.49 21.19
C GLU A 173 -4.88 -22.03 20.19
N LEU A 174 -5.98 -21.28 19.97
CA LEU A 174 -6.96 -21.58 18.94
C LEU A 174 -6.33 -21.48 17.54
N ALA A 175 -5.65 -20.37 17.27
CA ALA A 175 -5.03 -20.11 15.96
C ALA A 175 -3.98 -21.18 15.61
N ALA A 176 -3.14 -21.59 16.56
CA ALA A 176 -2.07 -22.57 16.33
C ALA A 176 -2.59 -23.93 15.83
N GLN A 177 -3.86 -24.27 16.09
CA GLN A 177 -4.49 -25.50 15.59
C GLN A 177 -4.77 -25.48 14.10
N THR A 178 -4.69 -24.31 13.47
CA THR A 178 -4.95 -24.10 12.03
C THR A 178 -3.69 -23.94 11.21
N TRP A 179 -2.52 -24.00 11.84
CA TRP A 179 -1.22 -23.88 11.21
C TRP A 179 -0.53 -25.24 11.08
N GLY A 180 0.27 -25.41 10.04
CA GLY A 180 1.05 -26.63 9.79
C GLY A 180 2.56 -26.39 9.80
N GLY A 181 3.34 -27.47 9.78
CA GLY A 181 4.80 -27.40 9.74
C GLY A 181 5.41 -26.67 10.93
N GLU A 182 6.43 -25.87 10.66
CA GLU A 182 7.17 -25.09 11.65
C GLU A 182 7.07 -23.58 11.33
N TRP A 183 5.85 -23.07 11.12
CA TRP A 183 5.57 -21.68 10.69
C TRP A 183 6.28 -20.60 11.53
N TRP A 184 6.48 -20.86 12.82
CA TRP A 184 7.14 -19.92 13.73
C TRP A 184 8.59 -19.63 13.35
N LYS A 185 9.23 -20.51 12.55
CA LYS A 185 10.57 -20.26 11.99
C LYS A 185 10.56 -19.14 10.97
N TYR A 186 9.41 -18.90 10.34
CA TYR A 186 9.21 -17.84 9.35
C TYR A 186 8.58 -16.58 9.94
N GLY A 187 8.03 -16.66 11.15
CA GLY A 187 7.25 -15.58 11.77
C GLY A 187 5.78 -15.60 11.36
N GLY A 188 5.46 -15.86 10.09
CA GLY A 188 4.11 -16.04 9.58
C GLY A 188 3.40 -14.80 9.04
N GLY A 189 3.92 -13.58 9.24
CA GLY A 189 3.31 -12.34 8.72
C GLY A 189 2.12 -11.84 9.55
N GLY A 190 0.98 -11.59 8.92
CA GLY A 190 -0.28 -11.21 9.60
C GLY A 190 -0.27 -9.83 10.26
N THR A 191 0.45 -8.86 9.69
CA THR A 191 0.53 -7.51 10.27
C THR A 191 -0.74 -6.70 10.00
N ALA A 192 -1.18 -5.89 10.98
CA ALA A 192 -2.26 -4.92 10.82
C ALA A 192 -1.69 -3.59 10.33
N TRP A 193 -1.33 -3.53 9.05
CA TRP A 193 -0.55 -2.43 8.49
C TRP A 193 -1.35 -1.20 8.08
N ASN A 194 -2.69 -1.26 8.08
CA ASN A 194 -3.55 -0.14 7.69
C ASN A 194 -4.82 -0.04 8.54
N SER A 195 -5.85 -0.86 8.27
CA SER A 195 -7.20 -0.59 8.77
C SER A 195 -7.41 -1.02 10.22
N LEU A 196 -7.71 -0.02 11.05
CA LEU A 196 -8.22 -0.16 12.41
C LEU A 196 -9.46 0.72 12.53
N VAL A 197 -10.59 0.19 13.00
CA VAL A 197 -11.84 0.96 13.12
C VAL A 197 -12.42 0.78 14.52
N TYR A 198 -12.57 1.89 15.24
CA TYR A 198 -13.24 1.92 16.55
C TYR A 198 -14.75 2.04 16.38
N ASP A 199 -15.46 1.21 17.10
CA ASP A 199 -16.90 1.20 17.20
C ASP A 199 -17.33 1.49 18.64
N GLU A 200 -17.81 2.72 18.88
CA GLU A 200 -18.25 3.15 20.20
C GLU A 200 -19.48 2.37 20.68
N GLU A 201 -20.36 1.97 19.78
CA GLU A 201 -21.62 1.31 20.11
C GLU A 201 -21.41 -0.10 20.64
N PHE A 202 -20.49 -0.85 20.04
CA PHE A 202 -20.14 -2.22 20.44
C PHE A 202 -18.89 -2.27 21.32
N ASN A 203 -18.32 -1.13 21.72
CA ASN A 203 -17.06 -1.04 22.46
C ASN A 203 -15.96 -1.90 21.84
N SER A 204 -15.86 -1.89 20.50
CA SER A 204 -15.02 -2.80 19.73
C SER A 204 -14.01 -2.07 18.88
N LEU A 205 -12.85 -2.70 18.69
CA LEU A 205 -11.89 -2.34 17.66
C LEU A 205 -11.89 -3.44 16.60
N TYR A 206 -12.24 -3.08 15.35
CA TYR A 206 -12.09 -3.97 14.21
C TYR A 206 -10.71 -3.82 13.62
N ILE A 207 -10.02 -4.95 13.47
CA ILE A 207 -8.63 -5.05 13.00
C ILE A 207 -8.63 -5.75 11.66
N GLY A 208 -8.20 -5.05 10.61
CA GLY A 208 -7.92 -5.66 9.32
C GLY A 208 -6.54 -6.32 9.31
N VAL A 209 -6.50 -7.63 9.13
CA VAL A 209 -5.27 -8.43 9.21
C VAL A 209 -4.65 -8.62 7.82
N GLY A 210 -3.34 -8.50 7.75
CA GLY A 210 -2.55 -8.70 6.54
C GLY A 210 -2.37 -10.17 6.16
N ASN A 211 -1.67 -10.35 5.07
CA ASN A 211 -1.31 -11.63 4.44
C ASN A 211 -0.28 -12.41 5.27
N GLY A 212 -0.08 -13.67 4.86
CA GLY A 212 1.00 -14.52 5.36
C GLY A 212 2.38 -14.21 4.78
N ALA A 213 3.42 -14.60 5.49
CA ALA A 213 4.81 -14.50 5.02
C ALA A 213 5.62 -15.74 5.46
N PRO A 214 6.32 -16.39 4.51
CA PRO A 214 6.29 -16.24 3.05
C PRO A 214 4.88 -16.40 2.46
N TRP A 215 4.60 -15.90 1.24
CA TRP A 215 3.26 -15.95 0.64
C TRP A 215 2.79 -17.38 0.36
N PRO A 216 3.60 -18.27 -0.28
CA PRO A 216 3.18 -19.63 -0.52
C PRO A 216 2.93 -20.39 0.80
N ARG A 217 1.69 -20.87 0.97
CA ARG A 217 1.31 -21.68 2.15
C ARG A 217 2.10 -22.97 2.25
N GLU A 218 2.54 -23.52 1.12
CA GLU A 218 3.36 -24.75 1.10
C GLU A 218 4.73 -24.54 1.77
N ILE A 219 5.29 -23.33 1.67
CA ILE A 219 6.52 -22.93 2.38
C ILE A 219 6.20 -22.59 3.83
N ARG A 220 5.23 -21.68 4.04
CA ARG A 220 4.92 -21.10 5.35
C ARG A 220 4.31 -22.09 6.33
N SER A 221 3.35 -22.89 5.86
CA SER A 221 2.48 -23.72 6.70
C SER A 221 2.14 -25.05 6.01
N PRO A 222 3.15 -25.88 5.65
CA PRO A 222 2.94 -27.10 4.91
C PRO A 222 2.01 -28.06 5.66
N GLY A 223 0.93 -28.49 4.97
CA GLY A 223 -0.11 -29.34 5.56
C GLY A 223 -0.96 -28.65 6.61
N GLY A 224 -0.91 -27.31 6.68
CA GLY A 224 -1.76 -26.47 7.51
C GLY A 224 -3.18 -26.33 6.95
N GLY A 225 -3.98 -25.50 7.62
CA GLY A 225 -5.35 -25.20 7.28
C GLY A 225 -5.55 -23.73 6.96
N ASP A 226 -6.27 -23.05 7.84
CA ASP A 226 -6.72 -21.68 7.63
C ASP A 226 -5.67 -20.62 7.97
N ASP A 227 -4.63 -20.97 8.72
CA ASP A 227 -3.57 -20.05 9.16
C ASP A 227 -4.13 -18.80 9.89
N LEU A 228 -4.99 -19.03 10.91
CA LEU A 228 -5.61 -17.94 11.66
C LEU A 228 -4.55 -17.07 12.37
N PHE A 229 -4.66 -15.71 12.31
CA PHE A 229 -5.78 -14.91 11.73
C PHE A 229 -5.35 -14.16 10.46
N LEU A 230 -4.58 -14.78 9.57
CA LEU A 230 -4.20 -14.14 8.31
C LEU A 230 -5.46 -13.74 7.52
N SER A 231 -5.37 -12.60 6.82
CA SER A 231 -6.41 -12.17 5.88
C SER A 231 -7.81 -12.19 6.49
N ALA A 232 -7.94 -11.68 7.72
CA ALA A 232 -9.16 -11.69 8.49
C ALA A 232 -9.56 -10.29 8.97
N ILE A 233 -10.81 -10.15 9.37
CA ILE A 233 -11.28 -9.06 10.22
C ILE A 233 -11.43 -9.65 11.63
N VAL A 234 -10.77 -9.05 12.61
CA VAL A 234 -10.84 -9.46 14.01
C VAL A 234 -11.47 -8.34 14.83
N SER A 235 -12.52 -8.64 15.59
CA SER A 235 -13.12 -7.74 16.54
C SER A 235 -12.57 -8.01 17.94
N VAL A 236 -12.03 -6.98 18.60
CA VAL A 236 -11.57 -7.06 19.98
C VAL A 236 -12.30 -6.03 20.84
N ASP A 237 -12.60 -6.41 22.08
CA ASP A 237 -13.10 -5.50 23.10
C ASP A 237 -12.01 -4.48 23.47
N VAL A 238 -12.30 -3.19 23.43
CA VAL A 238 -11.30 -2.13 23.58
C VAL A 238 -10.77 -1.99 25.01
N ASP A 239 -11.50 -2.45 26.01
CA ASP A 239 -11.08 -2.37 27.41
C ASP A 239 -10.11 -3.49 27.78
N THR A 240 -10.32 -4.68 27.22
CA THR A 240 -9.61 -5.88 27.60
C THR A 240 -8.62 -6.40 26.54
N GLY A 241 -8.75 -5.95 25.30
CA GLY A 241 -7.98 -6.47 24.17
C GLY A 241 -8.31 -7.94 23.85
N ARG A 242 -9.48 -8.45 24.27
CA ARG A 242 -9.92 -9.83 24.03
C ARG A 242 -10.79 -9.91 22.80
N MET A 243 -10.66 -10.98 22.04
CA MET A 243 -11.44 -11.18 20.82
C MET A 243 -12.92 -11.39 21.13
N ASN A 244 -13.79 -10.64 20.44
CA ASN A 244 -15.22 -10.87 20.43
C ASN A 244 -15.57 -11.92 19.37
N TRP A 245 -15.09 -11.70 18.13
CA TRP A 245 -15.30 -12.56 16.97
C TRP A 245 -14.22 -12.32 15.91
N TYR A 246 -14.14 -13.19 14.93
CA TYR A 246 -13.35 -12.98 13.72
C TYR A 246 -14.10 -13.50 12.48
N TYR A 247 -13.79 -12.94 11.33
CA TYR A 247 -14.18 -13.46 10.03
C TYR A 247 -12.97 -13.46 9.10
N GLN A 248 -12.64 -14.62 8.51
CA GLN A 248 -11.48 -14.77 7.63
C GLN A 248 -11.92 -14.73 6.17
N THR A 249 -11.48 -13.68 5.43
CA THR A 249 -11.86 -13.46 4.03
C THR A 249 -11.12 -14.39 3.07
N THR A 250 -9.87 -14.79 3.42
CA THR A 250 -9.04 -15.68 2.61
C THR A 250 -8.35 -16.70 3.50
N PRO A 251 -9.04 -17.80 3.91
CA PRO A 251 -8.42 -18.88 4.69
C PRO A 251 -7.23 -19.49 3.95
N GLY A 252 -6.09 -19.66 4.64
CA GLY A 252 -4.88 -20.20 4.06
C GLY A 252 -4.33 -19.36 2.90
N ASP A 253 -4.40 -18.02 3.01
CA ASP A 253 -3.95 -17.08 1.96
C ASP A 253 -2.62 -17.50 1.32
N ASN A 254 -2.56 -17.40 0.00
CA ASN A 254 -1.48 -17.88 -0.83
C ASN A 254 -0.99 -16.82 -1.86
N TRP A 255 -1.63 -15.64 -1.89
CA TRP A 255 -1.52 -14.66 -2.96
C TRP A 255 -1.24 -13.23 -2.48
N ASP A 256 -0.96 -13.04 -1.20
CA ASP A 256 -0.87 -11.72 -0.55
C ASP A 256 -2.24 -11.02 -0.44
N TYR A 257 -3.33 -11.77 -0.22
CA TYR A 257 -4.67 -11.19 -0.08
C TYR A 257 -4.97 -10.73 1.35
N SER A 258 -4.53 -9.53 1.66
CA SER A 258 -4.79 -8.89 2.95
C SER A 258 -6.25 -8.46 3.11
N SER A 259 -6.75 -8.46 4.36
CA SER A 259 -7.97 -7.77 4.82
C SER A 259 -7.67 -6.46 5.56
N ALA A 260 -6.47 -5.91 5.38
CA ALA A 260 -6.07 -4.64 5.96
C ALA A 260 -6.59 -3.40 5.19
N MET A 261 -7.56 -3.59 4.28
CA MET A 261 -8.23 -2.53 3.54
C MET A 261 -9.20 -1.77 4.44
N ASP A 262 -9.53 -0.53 4.09
CA ASP A 262 -10.45 0.27 4.87
C ASP A 262 -11.80 -0.43 5.07
N MET A 263 -12.36 -0.26 6.26
CA MET A 263 -13.67 -0.77 6.65
C MET A 263 -14.61 0.40 6.89
N ALA A 264 -15.84 0.32 6.37
CA ALA A 264 -16.89 1.25 6.70
C ALA A 264 -17.89 0.61 7.67
N LEU A 265 -18.37 1.39 8.64
CA LEU A 265 -19.48 0.99 9.51
C LEU A 265 -20.77 1.51 8.90
N GLY A 266 -21.73 0.63 8.68
CA GLY A 266 -23.00 0.95 8.04
C GLY A 266 -24.20 0.35 8.76
N GLU A 267 -25.39 0.79 8.34
CA GLU A 267 -26.65 0.16 8.68
C GLU A 267 -27.38 -0.20 7.37
N ILE A 268 -27.89 -1.42 7.29
CA ILE A 268 -28.57 -1.94 6.10
C ILE A 268 -29.85 -2.65 6.50
N GLU A 269 -30.83 -2.67 5.59
CA GLU A 269 -31.98 -3.57 5.71
C GLU A 269 -31.60 -4.94 5.14
N PHE A 270 -31.63 -5.98 5.95
CA PHE A 270 -31.32 -7.34 5.55
C PHE A 270 -32.29 -8.33 6.18
N GLY A 271 -32.94 -9.16 5.34
CA GLY A 271 -33.93 -10.13 5.84
C GLY A 271 -35.19 -9.52 6.47
N GLY A 272 -35.44 -8.23 6.24
CA GLY A 272 -36.57 -7.47 6.85
C GLY A 272 -36.23 -6.85 8.20
N GLU A 273 -34.96 -6.88 8.60
CA GLU A 273 -34.46 -6.29 9.84
C GLU A 273 -33.34 -5.29 9.53
N GLN A 274 -33.18 -4.26 10.40
CA GLN A 274 -32.02 -3.37 10.33
C GLN A 274 -30.83 -4.07 10.98
N ARG A 275 -29.77 -4.22 10.21
CA ARG A 275 -28.50 -4.84 10.66
C ARG A 275 -27.39 -3.80 10.65
N LYS A 276 -26.56 -3.81 11.69
CA LYS A 276 -25.36 -2.98 11.80
C LYS A 276 -24.17 -3.77 11.27
N VAL A 277 -23.47 -3.22 10.30
CA VAL A 277 -22.52 -4.00 9.52
C VAL A 277 -21.16 -3.35 9.39
N VAL A 278 -20.14 -4.20 9.27
CA VAL A 278 -18.83 -3.87 8.69
C VAL A 278 -18.89 -4.17 7.21
N LEU A 279 -18.47 -3.21 6.40
CA LEU A 279 -18.44 -3.25 4.94
C LEU A 279 -16.98 -3.17 4.48
N GLN A 280 -16.52 -4.14 3.71
CA GLN A 280 -15.14 -4.16 3.22
C GLN A 280 -15.01 -4.74 1.82
N ALA A 281 -14.17 -4.09 0.98
CA ALA A 281 -13.67 -4.62 -0.29
C ALA A 281 -12.17 -4.97 -0.12
N PRO A 282 -11.80 -6.17 0.36
CA PRO A 282 -10.40 -6.57 0.51
C PRO A 282 -9.76 -6.93 -0.84
N LYS A 283 -8.47 -7.25 -0.84
CA LYS A 283 -7.67 -7.56 -2.03
C LYS A 283 -8.24 -8.69 -2.89
N ASN A 284 -8.97 -9.62 -2.31
CA ASN A 284 -9.34 -10.90 -2.91
C ASN A 284 -10.46 -10.85 -3.97
N GLY A 285 -11.06 -9.67 -4.20
CA GLY A 285 -12.08 -9.47 -5.25
C GLY A 285 -13.54 -9.64 -4.79
N PHE A 286 -13.77 -10.08 -3.55
CA PHE A 286 -15.12 -10.19 -2.98
C PHE A 286 -15.41 -9.06 -1.99
N PHE A 287 -16.60 -8.49 -2.06
CA PHE A 287 -17.10 -7.50 -1.10
C PHE A 287 -17.83 -8.22 0.03
N TYR A 288 -17.48 -7.90 1.27
CA TYR A 288 -18.03 -8.54 2.46
C TYR A 288 -18.93 -7.59 3.24
N VAL A 289 -20.08 -8.13 3.68
CA VAL A 289 -21.03 -7.51 4.60
C VAL A 289 -21.15 -8.40 5.82
N ILE A 290 -20.63 -7.94 6.94
CA ILE A 290 -20.49 -8.72 8.18
C ILE A 290 -21.25 -8.00 9.29
N ASP A 291 -22.05 -8.74 10.07
CA ASP A 291 -22.72 -8.18 11.23
C ASP A 291 -21.72 -7.77 12.31
N ARG A 292 -21.91 -6.59 12.90
CA ARG A 292 -20.97 -6.05 13.91
C ARG A 292 -21.12 -6.72 15.27
N GLU A 293 -22.28 -7.31 15.57
CA GLU A 293 -22.58 -7.89 16.87
C GLU A 293 -21.81 -9.20 17.09
N ASP A 294 -21.81 -10.08 16.10
CA ASP A 294 -21.31 -11.46 16.25
C ASP A 294 -20.38 -11.96 15.15
N GLY A 295 -20.14 -11.13 14.11
CA GLY A 295 -19.30 -11.49 12.98
C GLY A 295 -20.00 -12.39 11.94
N GLU A 296 -21.34 -12.50 11.96
CA GLU A 296 -22.10 -13.27 10.95
C GLU A 296 -21.87 -12.70 9.54
N LEU A 297 -21.50 -13.56 8.61
CA LEU A 297 -21.45 -13.19 7.20
C LEU A 297 -22.85 -13.05 6.62
N LEU A 298 -23.26 -11.83 6.29
CA LEU A 298 -24.56 -11.57 5.65
C LEU A 298 -24.49 -11.66 4.13
N ARG A 299 -23.36 -11.19 3.53
CA ARG A 299 -23.10 -11.25 2.09
C ARG A 299 -21.60 -11.32 1.82
N ALA A 300 -21.26 -12.05 0.76
CA ALA A 300 -19.97 -12.01 0.10
C ALA A 300 -20.20 -12.10 -1.41
N LEU A 301 -19.92 -11.01 -2.13
CA LEU A 301 -20.28 -10.87 -3.53
C LEU A 301 -19.07 -10.37 -4.34
N PRO A 302 -18.80 -10.90 -5.54
CA PRO A 302 -17.71 -10.41 -6.37
C PRO A 302 -17.96 -8.94 -6.75
N TYR A 303 -16.98 -8.07 -6.53
CA TYR A 303 -17.02 -6.69 -6.98
C TYR A 303 -16.22 -6.46 -8.28
N THR A 304 -15.49 -7.47 -8.72
CA THR A 304 -14.75 -7.49 -9.98
C THR A 304 -15.02 -8.77 -10.76
N GLU A 305 -14.74 -8.75 -12.07
CA GLU A 305 -14.80 -9.92 -12.94
C GLU A 305 -13.46 -10.68 -12.96
N GLY A 306 -12.36 -10.02 -12.56
CA GLY A 306 -11.01 -10.58 -12.53
C GLY A 306 -10.73 -11.37 -11.25
N ILE A 307 -11.40 -12.51 -11.05
CA ILE A 307 -11.17 -13.44 -9.93
C ILE A 307 -10.88 -14.82 -10.48
N ASP A 308 -9.61 -15.24 -10.45
CA ASP A 308 -9.19 -16.56 -10.89
C ASP A 308 -9.12 -17.57 -9.73
N TRP A 309 -8.65 -17.12 -8.56
CA TRP A 309 -8.30 -17.97 -7.42
C TRP A 309 -9.49 -18.66 -6.75
N ALA A 310 -10.71 -18.11 -6.86
CA ALA A 310 -11.93 -18.67 -6.29
C ALA A 310 -13.13 -18.43 -7.20
N THR A 311 -14.11 -19.32 -7.15
CA THR A 311 -15.33 -19.23 -7.95
C THR A 311 -16.42 -18.42 -7.29
N HIS A 312 -16.56 -18.50 -5.96
CA HIS A 312 -17.55 -17.79 -5.13
C HIS A 312 -17.22 -17.99 -3.64
N VAL A 313 -17.93 -17.28 -2.79
CA VAL A 313 -17.95 -17.57 -1.34
C VAL A 313 -19.22 -18.38 -1.05
N ASP A 314 -19.06 -19.58 -0.49
CA ASP A 314 -20.16 -20.41 -0.04
C ASP A 314 -20.81 -19.77 1.20
N MET A 315 -22.05 -19.34 1.07
CA MET A 315 -22.78 -18.64 2.11
C MET A 315 -23.23 -19.52 3.28
N GLU A 316 -23.20 -20.86 3.15
CA GLU A 316 -23.51 -21.77 4.26
C GLU A 316 -22.30 -21.93 5.19
N THR A 317 -21.11 -21.93 4.63
CA THR A 317 -19.85 -22.11 5.37
C THR A 317 -19.12 -20.80 5.63
N GLY A 318 -19.46 -19.72 4.91
CA GLY A 318 -18.76 -18.45 4.91
C GLY A 318 -17.36 -18.52 4.27
N ARG A 319 -17.06 -19.53 3.47
CA ARG A 319 -15.72 -19.78 2.93
C ARG A 319 -15.66 -19.60 1.41
N PRO A 320 -14.58 -18.99 0.89
CA PRO A 320 -14.32 -19.02 -0.55
C PRO A 320 -14.13 -20.46 -1.04
N VAL A 321 -14.70 -20.76 -2.20
CA VAL A 321 -14.47 -22.02 -2.92
C VAL A 321 -13.32 -21.79 -3.90
N GLU A 322 -12.12 -22.24 -3.51
CA GLU A 322 -10.92 -22.10 -4.32
C GLU A 322 -11.10 -22.77 -5.69
N ASN A 323 -10.53 -22.17 -6.71
CA ASN A 323 -10.50 -22.72 -8.06
C ASN A 323 -9.41 -23.80 -8.13
N PRO A 324 -9.75 -25.08 -8.40
CA PRO A 324 -8.76 -26.16 -8.42
C PRO A 324 -7.76 -26.07 -9.58
N ASP A 325 -8.01 -25.21 -10.57
CA ASP A 325 -7.12 -25.00 -11.71
C ASP A 325 -6.06 -23.93 -11.43
N VAL A 326 -6.14 -23.24 -10.27
CA VAL A 326 -5.18 -22.21 -9.86
C VAL A 326 -4.23 -22.79 -8.81
N VAL A 327 -3.18 -23.44 -9.29
CA VAL A 327 -2.22 -24.23 -8.51
C VAL A 327 -0.77 -23.84 -8.87
N TYR A 328 -0.44 -22.57 -8.70
CA TYR A 328 0.86 -22.01 -9.09
C TYR A 328 2.07 -22.69 -8.40
N GLU A 329 1.83 -23.42 -7.32
CA GLU A 329 2.84 -24.24 -6.63
C GLU A 329 3.36 -25.38 -7.53
N SER A 330 2.54 -25.90 -8.43
CA SER A 330 2.93 -26.93 -9.39
C SER A 330 3.02 -26.44 -10.83
N GLU A 331 2.29 -25.38 -11.17
CA GLU A 331 2.21 -24.81 -12.52
C GLU A 331 2.23 -23.27 -12.45
N PRO A 332 3.40 -22.65 -12.62
CA PRO A 332 3.53 -21.18 -12.62
C PRO A 332 2.58 -20.51 -13.61
N GLN A 333 1.83 -19.49 -13.17
CA GLN A 333 0.75 -18.92 -13.98
C GLN A 333 0.41 -17.47 -13.60
N TRP A 334 -0.28 -16.77 -14.52
CA TRP A 334 -0.92 -15.49 -14.25
C TRP A 334 -2.20 -15.71 -13.45
N ILE A 335 -2.39 -14.95 -12.38
CA ILE A 335 -3.56 -15.00 -11.50
C ILE A 335 -4.08 -13.60 -11.24
N MET A 336 -5.39 -13.44 -11.30
CA MET A 336 -6.11 -12.24 -10.87
C MET A 336 -6.96 -12.55 -9.62
N PRO A 337 -7.09 -11.57 -8.72
CA PRO A 337 -6.34 -10.31 -8.67
C PRO A 337 -4.84 -10.53 -8.44
N ALA A 338 -4.02 -9.55 -8.82
CA ALA A 338 -2.60 -9.52 -8.46
C ALA A 338 -2.41 -9.44 -6.93
N ASN A 339 -1.18 -9.56 -6.47
CA ASN A 339 -0.83 -9.33 -5.06
C ASN A 339 -1.15 -7.89 -4.56
N SER A 340 -1.28 -6.92 -5.48
CA SER A 340 -1.85 -5.61 -5.15
C SER A 340 -3.33 -5.66 -4.76
N GLY A 341 -4.03 -6.76 -5.06
CA GLY A 341 -5.47 -6.92 -4.90
C GLY A 341 -6.26 -6.30 -6.05
N ALA A 342 -7.56 -6.58 -6.11
CA ALA A 342 -8.45 -5.84 -7.00
C ALA A 342 -8.79 -4.45 -6.41
N HIS A 343 -8.80 -4.31 -5.10
CA HIS A 343 -8.82 -3.06 -4.33
C HIS A 343 -7.76 -3.13 -3.23
N ASN A 344 -7.19 -1.99 -2.85
CA ASN A 344 -6.17 -1.94 -1.82
C ASN A 344 -6.56 -0.97 -0.69
N TRP A 345 -5.58 -0.34 -0.04
CA TRP A 345 -5.78 0.51 1.15
C TRP A 345 -6.42 1.87 0.83
N GLU A 346 -6.51 2.26 -0.41
CA GLU A 346 -7.08 3.55 -0.81
C GLU A 346 -8.52 3.68 -0.28
N PRO A 347 -8.87 4.81 0.37
CA PRO A 347 -10.16 4.97 1.04
C PRO A 347 -11.36 4.77 0.14
N GLN A 348 -12.33 4.04 0.66
CA GLN A 348 -13.67 3.86 0.10
C GLN A 348 -14.69 4.75 0.82
N SER A 349 -15.88 4.94 0.26
CA SER A 349 -16.90 5.80 0.85
C SER A 349 -18.27 5.14 0.82
N TRP A 350 -18.90 5.00 2.01
CA TRP A 350 -20.23 4.45 2.18
C TRP A 350 -21.28 5.54 2.25
N ASP A 351 -22.37 5.40 1.51
CA ASP A 351 -23.56 6.25 1.58
C ASP A 351 -24.72 5.47 2.20
N ASN A 352 -25.04 5.77 3.46
CA ASN A 352 -26.14 5.15 4.19
C ASN A 352 -27.53 5.46 3.61
N GLU A 353 -27.71 6.58 2.90
CA GLU A 353 -29.00 6.98 2.36
C GLU A 353 -29.29 6.24 1.05
N LEU A 354 -28.27 6.08 0.22
CA LEU A 354 -28.38 5.37 -1.06
C LEU A 354 -28.10 3.87 -0.95
N GLY A 355 -27.46 3.42 0.14
CA GLY A 355 -27.05 2.03 0.31
C GLY A 355 -25.94 1.60 -0.67
N LEU A 356 -25.05 2.52 -1.03
CA LEU A 356 -24.03 2.30 -2.03
C LEU A 356 -22.62 2.50 -1.45
N MET A 357 -21.71 1.64 -1.86
CA MET A 357 -20.28 1.80 -1.63
C MET A 357 -19.60 2.34 -2.88
N TYR A 358 -18.83 3.41 -2.71
CA TYR A 358 -17.99 3.99 -3.77
C TYR A 358 -16.54 3.64 -3.52
N PHE A 359 -15.86 3.11 -4.54
CA PHE A 359 -14.42 2.84 -4.53
C PHE A 359 -13.90 2.70 -5.96
N TYR A 360 -12.59 2.84 -6.12
CA TYR A 360 -11.94 2.40 -7.34
C TYR A 360 -11.42 0.97 -7.15
N TYR A 361 -11.34 0.22 -8.24
CA TYR A 361 -10.73 -1.10 -8.27
C TYR A 361 -10.07 -1.36 -9.62
N HIS A 362 -9.25 -2.41 -9.69
CA HIS A 362 -8.58 -2.78 -10.94
C HIS A 362 -8.49 -4.30 -11.11
N ASP A 363 -8.49 -4.72 -12.37
CA ASP A 363 -8.25 -6.09 -12.80
C ASP A 363 -6.82 -6.17 -13.33
N ILE A 364 -5.90 -6.57 -12.49
CA ILE A 364 -4.47 -6.73 -12.81
C ILE A 364 -4.07 -8.15 -12.46
N ALA A 365 -3.36 -8.83 -13.38
CA ALA A 365 -2.77 -10.12 -13.13
C ALA A 365 -1.33 -9.99 -12.63
N ASN A 366 -0.94 -10.87 -11.71
CA ASN A 366 0.45 -11.13 -11.36
C ASN A 366 0.85 -12.54 -11.73
N PHE A 367 2.12 -12.74 -12.07
CA PHE A 367 2.67 -14.06 -12.35
C PHE A 367 3.19 -14.68 -11.06
N TYR A 368 2.63 -15.80 -10.66
CA TYR A 368 3.00 -16.52 -9.45
C TYR A 368 3.78 -17.79 -9.78
N SER A 369 4.81 -18.05 -9.01
CA SER A 369 5.61 -19.27 -8.99
C SER A 369 6.26 -19.42 -7.62
N LEU A 370 6.64 -20.62 -7.24
CA LEU A 370 7.46 -20.83 -6.04
C LEU A 370 8.89 -20.30 -6.23
N ASP A 371 9.58 -20.03 -5.13
CA ASP A 371 11.00 -19.73 -5.10
C ASP A 371 11.83 -20.87 -5.75
N GLU A 372 12.81 -20.53 -6.60
CA GLU A 372 13.63 -21.52 -7.34
C GLU A 372 14.38 -22.45 -6.40
N GLY A 373 15.00 -21.88 -5.34
CA GLY A 373 15.75 -22.68 -4.35
C GLY A 373 14.84 -23.66 -3.60
N PHE A 374 13.62 -23.24 -3.26
CA PHE A 374 12.64 -24.11 -2.64
C PHE A 374 12.19 -25.23 -3.59
N VAL A 375 11.96 -24.93 -4.86
CA VAL A 375 11.60 -25.95 -5.87
C VAL A 375 12.72 -26.99 -6.03
N GLU A 376 13.98 -26.58 -5.99
CA GLU A 376 15.14 -27.47 -6.14
C GLU A 376 15.45 -28.30 -4.90
N THR A 377 15.31 -27.73 -3.71
CA THR A 377 15.82 -28.34 -2.47
C THR A 377 14.72 -28.78 -1.49
N GLY A 378 13.53 -28.20 -1.60
CA GLY A 378 12.46 -28.32 -0.60
C GLY A 378 12.71 -27.52 0.68
N GLU A 379 13.73 -26.69 0.70
CA GLU A 379 14.07 -25.84 1.85
C GLU A 379 14.01 -24.37 1.45
N TYR A 380 13.48 -23.51 2.35
CA TYR A 380 13.40 -22.07 2.15
C TYR A 380 14.11 -21.35 3.28
N GLU A 381 15.02 -20.44 2.92
CA GLU A 381 15.74 -19.61 3.86
C GLU A 381 15.19 -18.19 3.88
N ILE A 382 14.83 -17.72 5.08
CA ILE A 382 14.44 -16.32 5.27
C ILE A 382 15.64 -15.40 5.12
N ARG A 383 15.44 -14.31 4.39
CA ARG A 383 16.39 -13.21 4.34
C ARG A 383 16.30 -12.42 5.65
N GLU A 384 17.39 -12.29 6.38
CA GLU A 384 17.44 -11.46 7.59
C GLU A 384 17.17 -9.97 7.29
N ARG A 385 17.49 -9.55 6.07
CA ARG A 385 17.26 -8.21 5.55
C ARG A 385 16.65 -8.30 4.14
N GLY A 386 15.64 -7.45 3.89
CA GLY A 386 14.84 -7.50 2.67
C GLY A 386 13.59 -8.37 2.83
N LEU A 387 12.87 -8.55 1.75
CA LEU A 387 11.60 -9.27 1.73
C LEU A 387 11.83 -10.77 1.50
N SER A 388 11.11 -11.58 2.24
CA SER A 388 11.08 -13.05 2.13
C SER A 388 9.71 -13.48 1.63
N LEU A 389 9.48 -13.30 0.33
CA LEU A 389 8.16 -13.52 -0.27
C LEU A 389 7.89 -15.00 -0.59
N GLY A 390 8.93 -15.80 -0.84
CA GLY A 390 8.80 -17.24 -1.16
C GLY A 390 8.37 -17.51 -2.59
N TRP A 391 8.34 -16.50 -3.44
CA TRP A 391 8.00 -16.62 -4.86
C TRP A 391 9.24 -16.54 -5.75
N GLY A 392 9.09 -16.92 -7.04
CA GLY A 392 10.17 -16.82 -8.02
C GLY A 392 10.54 -15.38 -8.34
N GLU A 393 11.81 -15.09 -8.39
CA GLU A 393 12.36 -13.75 -8.63
C GLU A 393 13.39 -13.76 -9.79
N GLY A 394 13.85 -12.59 -10.19
CA GLY A 394 14.97 -12.38 -11.09
C GLY A 394 14.87 -13.10 -12.45
N GLU A 395 15.96 -13.70 -12.89
CA GLU A 395 16.05 -14.43 -14.16
C GLU A 395 15.15 -15.66 -14.20
N TYR A 396 15.03 -16.37 -13.07
CA TYR A 396 14.15 -17.53 -12.99
C TYR A 396 12.70 -17.15 -13.32
N ARG A 397 12.18 -16.11 -12.70
CA ARG A 397 10.82 -15.63 -12.96
C ARG A 397 10.63 -15.15 -14.40
N ARG A 398 11.62 -14.44 -14.97
CA ARG A 398 11.53 -13.99 -16.35
C ARG A 398 11.46 -15.15 -17.34
N ARG A 399 12.29 -16.17 -17.16
CA ARG A 399 12.28 -17.37 -18.00
C ARG A 399 10.91 -18.05 -17.98
N LEU A 400 10.30 -18.17 -16.80
CA LEU A 400 8.96 -18.74 -16.67
C LEU A 400 7.90 -17.88 -17.38
N ILE A 401 7.99 -16.54 -17.28
CA ILE A 401 7.07 -15.62 -17.97
C ILE A 401 7.23 -15.70 -19.49
N GLU A 402 8.45 -15.87 -20.02
CA GLU A 402 8.70 -16.00 -21.46
C GLU A 402 8.08 -17.30 -22.03
N GLU A 403 7.94 -18.34 -21.23
CA GLU A 403 7.32 -19.60 -21.59
C GLU A 403 5.80 -19.64 -21.35
N ALA A 404 5.27 -18.69 -20.59
CA ALA A 404 3.86 -18.59 -20.23
C ALA A 404 3.01 -17.93 -21.35
N ASP A 405 1.69 -18.04 -21.22
CA ASP A 405 0.76 -17.25 -22.03
C ASP A 405 1.00 -15.73 -21.82
N PRO A 406 0.63 -14.90 -22.79
CA PRO A 406 0.75 -13.44 -22.63
C PRO A 406 0.01 -12.96 -21.38
N ARG A 407 0.58 -11.95 -20.73
CA ARG A 407 -0.06 -11.30 -19.58
C ARG A 407 -1.48 -10.83 -19.96
N PRO A 408 -2.51 -11.13 -19.14
CA PRO A 408 -3.84 -10.56 -19.31
C PRO A 408 -3.82 -9.02 -19.34
N GLU A 409 -4.71 -8.42 -20.12
CA GLU A 409 -4.87 -6.97 -20.15
C GLU A 409 -5.33 -6.45 -18.79
N SER A 410 -4.75 -5.33 -18.36
CA SER A 410 -5.18 -4.64 -17.14
C SER A 410 -6.30 -3.64 -17.43
N GLN A 411 -7.21 -3.48 -16.48
CA GLN A 411 -8.28 -2.50 -16.51
C GLN A 411 -8.51 -1.94 -15.11
N ALA A 412 -8.93 -0.68 -15.02
CA ALA A 412 -9.29 -0.07 -13.74
C ALA A 412 -10.63 0.67 -13.85
N TYR A 413 -11.34 0.73 -12.73
CA TYR A 413 -12.69 1.28 -12.67
C TYR A 413 -12.91 2.07 -11.40
N VAL A 414 -13.83 3.04 -11.47
CA VAL A 414 -14.49 3.63 -10.30
C VAL A 414 -15.99 3.38 -10.41
N GLY A 415 -16.62 3.02 -9.29
CA GLY A 415 -18.05 2.67 -9.34
C GLY A 415 -18.80 2.87 -8.03
N ALA A 416 -20.13 2.81 -8.16
CA ALA A 416 -21.10 2.76 -7.07
C ALA A 416 -21.65 1.34 -6.98
N PHE A 417 -21.16 0.58 -6.02
CA PHE A 417 -21.49 -0.83 -5.80
C PHE A 417 -22.62 -0.98 -4.78
N ASP A 418 -23.60 -1.81 -5.09
CA ASP A 418 -24.64 -2.23 -4.15
C ASP A 418 -24.22 -3.51 -3.43
N PRO A 419 -23.85 -3.46 -2.15
CA PRO A 419 -23.33 -4.61 -1.41
C PRO A 419 -24.39 -5.67 -1.09
N ILE A 420 -25.68 -5.39 -1.33
CA ILE A 420 -26.76 -6.35 -1.08
C ILE A 420 -27.08 -7.15 -2.33
N THR A 421 -27.13 -6.50 -3.49
CA THR A 421 -27.45 -7.14 -4.77
C THR A 421 -26.21 -7.61 -5.54
N GLY A 422 -25.03 -7.06 -5.27
CA GLY A 422 -23.78 -7.37 -5.96
C GLY A 422 -23.65 -6.71 -7.32
N GLY A 423 -24.44 -5.67 -7.60
CA GLY A 423 -24.41 -4.93 -8.87
C GLY A 423 -23.83 -3.54 -8.72
N TYR A 424 -23.37 -2.99 -9.84
CA TYR A 424 -23.02 -1.58 -9.90
C TYR A 424 -24.24 -0.77 -10.38
N LYS A 425 -24.59 0.29 -9.62
CA LYS A 425 -25.54 1.31 -10.11
C LYS A 425 -24.95 2.00 -11.33
N TRP A 426 -23.65 2.29 -11.28
CA TRP A 426 -22.84 2.77 -12.37
C TRP A 426 -21.36 2.39 -12.14
N ARG A 427 -20.60 2.29 -13.23
CA ARG A 427 -19.18 2.00 -13.23
C ARG A 427 -18.53 2.68 -14.44
N HIS A 428 -17.37 3.30 -14.27
CA HIS A 428 -16.61 3.93 -15.33
C HIS A 428 -15.17 3.43 -15.34
N GLU A 429 -14.66 3.17 -16.54
CA GLU A 429 -13.27 2.80 -16.76
C GLU A 429 -12.35 4.00 -16.53
N LEU A 430 -11.16 3.76 -16.05
CA LEU A 430 -10.11 4.73 -15.73
C LEU A 430 -8.89 4.48 -16.62
N GLU A 431 -8.17 5.55 -16.95
CA GLU A 431 -6.97 5.48 -17.78
C GLU A 431 -5.75 4.91 -17.01
N SER A 432 -5.72 5.05 -15.70
CA SER A 432 -4.62 4.59 -14.85
C SER A 432 -5.04 3.37 -14.06
N ASP A 433 -4.18 2.35 -14.01
CA ASP A 433 -4.38 1.14 -13.20
C ASP A 433 -4.34 1.44 -11.69
N TYR A 434 -3.66 2.52 -11.29
CA TYR A 434 -3.53 2.91 -9.88
C TYR A 434 -4.04 4.33 -9.67
N ASN A 435 -4.99 4.48 -8.77
CA ASN A 435 -5.67 5.73 -8.48
C ASN A 435 -5.63 6.03 -6.97
N GLY A 436 -6.18 7.15 -6.56
CA GLY A 436 -6.41 7.47 -5.15
C GLY A 436 -7.77 6.97 -4.67
N GLY A 437 -8.00 7.08 -3.37
CA GLY A 437 -9.28 6.77 -2.75
C GLY A 437 -10.33 7.82 -3.03
N VAL A 438 -11.59 7.54 -2.69
CA VAL A 438 -12.72 8.40 -2.98
C VAL A 438 -13.41 8.91 -1.72
N VAL A 439 -14.11 10.04 -1.82
CA VAL A 439 -15.06 10.51 -0.80
C VAL A 439 -16.36 10.95 -1.44
N ALA A 440 -17.47 10.36 -1.01
CA ALA A 440 -18.82 10.78 -1.35
C ALA A 440 -19.34 11.80 -0.32
N THR A 441 -20.13 12.75 -0.78
CA THR A 441 -20.77 13.75 0.07
C THR A 441 -22.27 13.61 0.02
N ARG A 442 -22.95 13.99 1.11
CA ARG A 442 -24.43 14.04 1.14
C ARG A 442 -25.03 14.96 0.06
N GLY A 443 -24.23 15.89 -0.48
CA GLY A 443 -24.62 16.76 -1.59
C GLY A 443 -24.61 16.10 -2.96
N GLY A 444 -24.39 14.80 -3.06
CA GLY A 444 -24.38 14.05 -4.30
C GLY A 444 -23.10 14.17 -5.12
N LEU A 445 -21.97 14.49 -4.50
CA LEU A 445 -20.68 14.62 -5.17
C LEU A 445 -19.72 13.52 -4.71
N LEU A 446 -19.07 12.87 -5.66
CA LEU A 446 -17.97 11.93 -5.45
C LEU A 446 -16.67 12.59 -5.92
N PHE A 447 -15.74 12.79 -5.00
CA PHE A 447 -14.37 13.28 -5.29
C PHE A 447 -13.44 12.10 -5.48
N HIS A 448 -12.68 12.11 -6.58
CA HIS A 448 -11.75 11.03 -6.92
C HIS A 448 -10.44 11.59 -7.48
N PRO A 449 -9.32 11.49 -6.75
CA PRO A 449 -7.98 11.76 -7.26
C PRO A 449 -7.52 10.60 -8.15
N GLU A 450 -7.36 10.86 -9.45
CA GLU A 450 -7.01 9.85 -10.46
C GLU A 450 -5.49 9.80 -10.67
N GLY A 451 -4.94 8.61 -10.91
CA GLY A 451 -3.50 8.38 -11.09
C GLY A 451 -2.89 9.14 -12.26
N THR A 452 -3.69 9.56 -13.22
CA THR A 452 -3.30 10.46 -14.31
C THR A 452 -2.91 11.87 -13.85
N GLY A 453 -3.14 12.21 -12.57
CA GLY A 453 -2.94 13.56 -12.01
C GLY A 453 -4.17 14.46 -12.19
N GLU A 454 -5.34 13.87 -12.37
CA GLU A 454 -6.62 14.58 -12.37
C GLU A 454 -7.37 14.36 -11.06
N LEU A 455 -7.93 15.42 -10.48
CA LEU A 455 -8.96 15.33 -9.46
C LEU A 455 -10.31 15.50 -10.17
N SER A 456 -11.09 14.43 -10.24
CA SER A 456 -12.42 14.46 -10.79
C SER A 456 -13.50 14.61 -9.70
N VAL A 457 -14.59 15.26 -10.04
CA VAL A 457 -15.82 15.31 -9.24
C VAL A 457 -16.93 14.73 -10.08
N ARG A 458 -17.58 13.69 -9.55
CA ARG A 458 -18.63 12.95 -10.23
C ARG A 458 -19.96 13.10 -9.48
N ASP A 459 -21.04 12.95 -10.20
CA ASP A 459 -22.37 12.77 -9.62
C ASP A 459 -22.47 11.37 -8.99
N THR A 460 -22.91 11.27 -7.74
CA THR A 460 -23.02 9.98 -7.03
C THR A 460 -24.13 9.08 -7.59
N GLU A 461 -25.11 9.62 -8.30
CA GLU A 461 -26.23 8.84 -8.82
C GLU A 461 -25.91 8.12 -10.13
N ASN A 462 -25.09 8.71 -10.99
CA ASN A 462 -24.86 8.22 -12.36
C ASN A 462 -23.37 8.16 -12.77
N GLY A 463 -22.45 8.69 -11.93
CA GLY A 463 -21.02 8.71 -12.20
C GLY A 463 -20.58 9.75 -13.23
N GLU A 464 -21.48 10.61 -13.72
CA GLU A 464 -21.15 11.67 -14.68
C GLU A 464 -20.09 12.63 -14.09
N VAL A 465 -19.07 12.96 -14.86
CA VAL A 465 -18.04 13.90 -14.44
C VAL A 465 -18.57 15.32 -14.53
N LEU A 466 -18.70 15.98 -13.39
CA LEU A 466 -19.19 17.35 -13.26
C LEU A 466 -18.07 18.39 -13.33
N TRP A 467 -16.85 18.01 -12.91
CA TRP A 467 -15.70 18.90 -12.86
C TRP A 467 -14.38 18.12 -12.81
N ARG A 468 -13.32 18.70 -13.35
CA ARG A 468 -11.94 18.18 -13.31
C ARG A 468 -10.93 19.27 -13.03
N TYR A 469 -9.87 18.89 -12.33
CA TYR A 469 -8.67 19.70 -12.16
C TYR A 469 -7.44 18.87 -12.51
N LYS A 470 -6.57 19.39 -13.39
CA LYS A 470 -5.30 18.77 -13.73
C LYS A 470 -4.19 19.33 -12.84
N ALA A 471 -3.51 18.46 -12.13
CA ALA A 471 -2.36 18.79 -11.27
C ALA A 471 -1.03 18.53 -12.01
N PRO A 472 0.06 19.20 -11.63
CA PRO A 472 1.40 18.98 -12.20
C PRO A 472 2.10 17.70 -11.71
N GLY A 473 1.56 17.00 -10.73
CA GLY A 473 2.01 15.71 -10.21
C GLY A 473 0.95 14.63 -10.39
N THR A 474 1.06 13.53 -9.64
CA THR A 474 0.12 12.40 -9.71
C THR A 474 -0.66 12.25 -8.41
N PHE A 475 -1.87 11.67 -8.52
CA PHE A 475 -2.67 11.28 -7.35
C PHE A 475 -2.68 9.76 -7.13
N ARG A 476 -1.73 9.05 -7.70
CA ARG A 476 -1.59 7.61 -7.52
C ARG A 476 -1.46 7.28 -6.04
N SER A 477 -2.33 6.41 -5.53
CA SER A 477 -2.36 5.99 -4.13
C SER A 477 -2.36 7.16 -3.15
N THR A 478 -3.25 8.13 -3.35
CA THR A 478 -3.49 9.26 -2.45
C THR A 478 -4.90 9.19 -1.89
N SER A 479 -5.26 10.12 -1.04
CA SER A 479 -6.59 10.24 -0.45
C SER A 479 -7.20 11.61 -0.70
N VAL A 480 -8.49 11.74 -0.49
CA VAL A 480 -9.23 12.99 -0.54
C VAL A 480 -10.17 13.08 0.67
N MET A 481 -10.37 14.28 1.18
CA MET A 481 -11.32 14.54 2.27
C MET A 481 -12.02 15.88 2.09
N THR A 482 -13.14 16.06 2.77
CA THR A 482 -13.85 17.34 2.82
C THR A 482 -13.94 17.85 4.26
N TYR A 483 -13.90 19.15 4.44
CA TYR A 483 -14.03 19.80 5.74
C TYR A 483 -14.72 21.16 5.62
N GLN A 484 -15.16 21.69 6.74
CA GLN A 484 -15.81 23.00 6.80
C GLN A 484 -15.14 23.89 7.85
N VAL A 485 -14.85 25.15 7.47
CA VAL A 485 -14.45 26.20 8.40
C VAL A 485 -15.37 27.39 8.23
N GLY A 486 -16.05 27.77 9.29
CA GLY A 486 -17.13 28.75 9.22
C GLY A 486 -18.25 28.29 8.27
N ASN A 487 -18.56 29.08 7.26
CA ASN A 487 -19.57 28.76 6.24
C ASN A 487 -18.97 28.24 4.92
N SER A 488 -17.68 28.03 4.87
CA SER A 488 -16.97 27.58 3.66
C SER A 488 -16.63 26.12 3.75
N GLN A 489 -17.02 25.35 2.72
CA GLN A 489 -16.59 23.98 2.54
C GLN A 489 -15.32 23.93 1.69
N TYR A 490 -14.43 23.07 2.06
CA TYR A 490 -13.15 22.80 1.41
C TYR A 490 -13.03 21.32 1.04
N VAL A 491 -12.20 21.05 0.05
CA VAL A 491 -11.79 19.71 -0.35
C VAL A 491 -10.26 19.67 -0.31
N ALA A 492 -9.69 18.72 0.39
CA ALA A 492 -8.25 18.55 0.50
C ALA A 492 -7.82 17.20 -0.08
N THR A 493 -6.72 17.20 -0.82
CA THR A 493 -6.04 15.99 -1.29
C THR A 493 -4.54 16.20 -1.27
N MET A 494 -3.79 15.12 -1.34
CA MET A 494 -2.34 15.15 -1.43
C MET A 494 -1.90 14.73 -2.84
N MET A 495 -0.91 15.42 -3.38
CA MET A 495 -0.32 15.14 -4.68
C MET A 495 1.11 14.63 -4.48
N ASN A 496 1.44 13.52 -5.12
CA ASN A 496 2.83 13.05 -5.20
C ASN A 496 3.68 14.05 -6.01
N GLY A 497 4.94 14.15 -5.63
CA GLY A 497 5.89 15.02 -6.32
C GLY A 497 6.15 14.60 -7.78
N ASN A 498 6.75 15.52 -8.52
CA ASN A 498 7.19 15.27 -9.89
C ASN A 498 8.65 15.71 -10.01
N ARG A 499 9.55 14.75 -10.13
CA ARG A 499 10.98 14.97 -10.21
C ARG A 499 11.41 15.76 -11.45
N ALA A 500 10.71 15.58 -12.56
CA ALA A 500 11.06 16.24 -13.82
C ALA A 500 11.01 17.79 -13.72
N ILE A 501 10.26 18.30 -12.76
CA ILE A 501 10.05 19.73 -12.54
C ILE A 501 10.47 20.19 -11.14
N ASP A 502 11.19 19.33 -10.39
CA ASP A 502 11.62 19.56 -9.01
C ASP A 502 10.46 19.97 -8.07
N LEU A 503 9.30 19.36 -8.26
CA LEU A 503 8.11 19.58 -7.45
C LEU A 503 7.99 18.46 -6.42
N GLY A 504 8.00 18.82 -5.15
CA GLY A 504 7.82 17.86 -4.05
C GLY A 504 6.36 17.54 -3.76
N GLY A 505 6.16 16.57 -2.85
CA GLY A 505 4.83 16.19 -2.37
C GLY A 505 4.07 17.37 -1.78
N THR A 506 2.84 17.59 -2.22
CA THR A 506 2.10 18.83 -1.98
C THR A 506 0.67 18.56 -1.53
N VAL A 507 0.21 19.29 -0.51
CA VAL A 507 -1.21 19.38 -0.12
C VAL A 507 -1.89 20.37 -1.05
N LEU A 508 -3.02 19.96 -1.65
CA LEU A 508 -3.88 20.80 -2.49
C LEU A 508 -5.24 20.97 -1.80
N VAL A 509 -5.68 22.21 -1.65
CA VAL A 509 -6.98 22.52 -1.04
C VAL A 509 -7.82 23.38 -1.98
N PHE A 510 -9.05 22.94 -2.19
CA PHE A 510 -10.01 23.54 -3.11
C PHE A 510 -11.21 24.10 -2.34
N LYS A 511 -11.83 25.16 -2.89
CA LYS A 511 -13.11 25.74 -2.44
C LYS A 511 -13.87 26.34 -3.61
N LEU A 512 -15.13 26.74 -3.39
CA LEU A 512 -15.85 27.55 -4.37
C LEU A 512 -15.13 28.89 -4.57
N ASN A 513 -14.96 29.28 -5.84
CA ASN A 513 -14.27 30.51 -6.26
C ASN A 513 -12.79 30.59 -5.80
N GLY A 514 -12.12 29.45 -5.61
CA GLY A 514 -10.66 29.43 -5.54
C GLY A 514 -10.07 29.84 -6.90
N ASP A 515 -8.96 30.57 -6.88
CA ASP A 515 -8.40 31.24 -8.06
C ASP A 515 -6.90 31.05 -8.25
N ILE A 516 -6.29 30.17 -7.47
CA ILE A 516 -4.89 29.81 -7.63
C ILE A 516 -4.73 28.86 -8.79
N GLU A 517 -3.73 29.09 -9.64
CA GLU A 517 -3.33 28.21 -10.72
C GLU A 517 -1.91 27.70 -10.46
N LEU A 518 -1.73 26.38 -10.60
CA LEU A 518 -0.41 25.75 -10.66
C LEU A 518 -0.02 25.56 -12.13
N PRO A 519 1.19 25.98 -12.54
CA PRO A 519 1.64 25.74 -13.88
C PRO A 519 1.79 24.23 -14.12
N ILE A 520 1.24 23.73 -15.22
CA ILE A 520 1.45 22.36 -15.68
C ILE A 520 2.65 22.38 -16.62
N PRO A 521 3.78 21.81 -16.22
CA PRO A 521 4.96 21.78 -17.07
C PRO A 521 4.78 20.81 -18.23
N GLU A 522 5.45 21.07 -19.31
CA GLU A 522 5.61 20.10 -20.39
C GLU A 522 6.56 18.99 -19.91
N ILE A 523 6.06 17.74 -19.86
CA ILE A 523 6.87 16.59 -19.45
C ILE A 523 7.74 16.20 -20.65
N VAL A 524 9.02 16.52 -20.57
CA VAL A 524 10.02 16.03 -21.54
C VAL A 524 10.53 14.68 -21.03
N GLN A 525 10.37 13.64 -21.84
CA GLN A 525 10.93 12.32 -21.52
C GLN A 525 12.46 12.44 -21.42
N ALA A 526 13.03 12.03 -20.28
CA ALA A 526 14.46 12.10 -20.09
C ALA A 526 15.18 11.13 -21.04
N GLU A 527 16.15 11.64 -21.78
CA GLU A 527 17.01 10.82 -22.64
C GLU A 527 18.00 10.03 -21.77
N VAL A 528 18.33 8.81 -22.22
CA VAL A 528 19.38 8.01 -21.59
C VAL A 528 20.72 8.72 -21.80
N PRO A 529 21.46 9.05 -20.71
CA PRO A 529 22.75 9.71 -20.82
C PRO A 529 23.80 8.84 -21.53
N GLU A 530 25.00 9.41 -21.72
CA GLU A 530 26.18 8.62 -22.12
C GLU A 530 26.43 7.50 -21.10
N LEU A 531 26.55 6.26 -21.61
CA LEU A 531 26.72 5.05 -20.81
C LEU A 531 28.21 4.66 -20.74
N PRO A 532 28.60 3.90 -19.69
CA PRO A 532 29.94 3.31 -19.63
C PRO A 532 30.19 2.36 -20.80
N ASP A 533 31.43 2.41 -21.35
CA ASP A 533 31.89 1.53 -22.43
C ASP A 533 32.26 0.12 -21.97
N ASP A 534 31.87 -0.27 -20.76
CA ASP A 534 32.19 -1.58 -20.20
C ASP A 534 31.46 -2.71 -20.93
N ASP A 535 32.15 -3.80 -21.18
CA ASP A 535 31.59 -5.05 -21.72
C ASP A 535 31.44 -6.07 -20.60
N PHE A 536 30.20 -6.42 -20.27
CA PHE A 536 29.86 -7.32 -19.19
C PHE A 536 29.46 -8.70 -19.72
N GLY A 537 29.93 -9.75 -19.04
CA GLY A 537 29.53 -11.13 -19.38
C GLY A 537 28.07 -11.41 -19.00
N VAL A 538 27.41 -12.28 -19.76
CA VAL A 538 26.01 -12.68 -19.54
C VAL A 538 25.78 -13.16 -18.10
N ALA A 539 26.67 -13.98 -17.54
CA ALA A 539 26.58 -14.47 -16.17
C ALA A 539 26.63 -13.34 -15.11
N GLN A 540 27.42 -12.29 -15.37
CA GLN A 540 27.52 -11.14 -14.48
C GLN A 540 26.25 -10.29 -14.52
N ILE A 541 25.66 -10.11 -15.72
CA ILE A 541 24.38 -9.40 -15.90
C ILE A 541 23.26 -10.16 -15.18
N SER A 542 23.23 -11.49 -15.31
CA SER A 542 22.25 -12.36 -14.65
C SER A 542 22.34 -12.28 -13.12
N GLU A 543 23.56 -12.41 -12.55
CA GLU A 543 23.77 -12.21 -11.11
C GLU A 543 23.33 -10.80 -10.66
N GLY A 544 23.62 -9.79 -11.48
CA GLY A 544 23.23 -8.41 -11.20
C GLY A 544 21.72 -8.19 -11.19
N ASP A 545 21.00 -8.88 -12.03
CA ASP A 545 19.55 -8.90 -12.09
C ASP A 545 18.92 -9.46 -10.82
N ASP A 546 19.36 -10.64 -10.38
CA ASP A 546 18.85 -11.26 -9.16
C ASP A 546 19.11 -10.38 -7.94
N LEU A 547 20.33 -9.84 -7.83
CA LEU A 547 20.71 -8.92 -6.76
C LEU A 547 19.92 -7.61 -6.81
N TYR A 548 19.68 -7.06 -8.01
CA TYR A 548 18.88 -5.85 -8.20
C TYR A 548 17.45 -6.04 -7.73
N HIS A 549 16.80 -7.12 -8.15
CA HIS A 549 15.42 -7.41 -7.75
C HIS A 549 15.29 -7.70 -6.26
N ALA A 550 16.29 -8.35 -5.67
CA ALA A 550 16.31 -8.63 -4.23
C ALA A 550 16.53 -7.39 -3.35
N GLN A 551 17.29 -6.39 -3.82
CA GLN A 551 17.76 -5.28 -2.95
C GLN A 551 17.37 -3.88 -3.41
N CYS A 552 17.11 -3.67 -4.70
CA CYS A 552 16.98 -2.34 -5.32
C CYS A 552 15.57 -2.07 -5.90
N ALA A 553 14.94 -3.10 -6.47
CA ALA A 553 13.70 -2.95 -7.25
C ALA A 553 12.52 -2.42 -6.42
N SER A 554 12.45 -2.69 -5.12
CA SER A 554 11.41 -2.18 -4.23
C SER A 554 11.32 -0.64 -4.22
N CYS A 555 12.43 0.04 -4.43
CA CYS A 555 12.51 1.51 -4.50
C CYS A 555 12.68 2.02 -5.94
N HIS A 556 13.57 1.39 -6.71
CA HIS A 556 13.95 1.85 -8.05
C HIS A 556 13.09 1.27 -9.18
N GLY A 557 12.09 0.44 -8.88
CA GLY A 557 11.24 -0.25 -9.84
C GLY A 557 11.92 -1.43 -10.53
N GLY A 558 11.13 -2.29 -11.17
CA GLY A 558 11.64 -3.37 -11.98
C GLY A 558 12.06 -2.85 -13.35
N ILE A 559 13.30 -2.46 -13.54
CA ILE A 559 13.83 -1.82 -14.76
C ILE A 559 14.06 -2.78 -15.94
N GLY A 560 13.54 -4.00 -15.86
CA GLY A 560 13.68 -5.01 -16.92
C GLY A 560 12.85 -4.77 -18.16
N ILE A 561 11.86 -3.87 -18.12
CA ILE A 561 10.98 -3.52 -19.25
C ILE A 561 11.25 -2.07 -19.67
N PRO A 562 11.47 -1.76 -20.97
CA PRO A 562 11.87 -0.42 -21.41
C PRO A 562 10.93 0.72 -21.02
N ASN A 563 9.63 0.49 -21.00
CA ASN A 563 8.61 1.49 -20.65
C ASN A 563 8.19 1.45 -19.17
N GLU A 564 8.75 0.58 -18.35
CA GLU A 564 8.56 0.62 -16.91
C GLU A 564 9.37 1.78 -16.31
N VAL A 565 8.71 2.66 -15.56
CA VAL A 565 9.34 3.86 -14.98
C VAL A 565 9.37 3.74 -13.47
N ALA A 566 10.53 3.99 -12.87
CA ALA A 566 10.63 4.18 -11.43
C ALA A 566 9.87 5.44 -11.02
N ILE A 567 8.86 5.28 -10.18
CA ILE A 567 7.92 6.38 -9.88
C ILE A 567 8.45 7.29 -8.77
N VAL A 568 9.30 6.78 -7.90
CA VAL A 568 9.64 7.46 -6.65
C VAL A 568 11.13 7.59 -6.41
N ALA A 569 11.92 6.54 -6.59
CA ALA A 569 13.38 6.64 -6.60
C ALA A 569 13.87 6.95 -8.02
N PRO A 570 15.11 7.48 -8.17
CA PRO A 570 15.68 7.71 -9.50
C PRO A 570 15.67 6.44 -10.36
N ASP A 571 15.24 6.57 -11.60
CA ASP A 571 15.45 5.51 -12.60
C ASP A 571 16.95 5.32 -12.82
N LEU A 572 17.48 4.17 -12.43
CA LEU A 572 18.92 3.92 -12.50
C LEU A 572 19.42 3.81 -13.93
N ARG A 573 18.56 3.56 -14.91
CA ARG A 573 18.88 3.58 -16.34
C ARG A 573 19.29 4.98 -16.84
N LEU A 574 18.92 6.02 -16.09
CA LEU A 574 19.26 7.43 -16.39
C LEU A 574 20.48 7.94 -15.62
N MET A 575 21.29 7.05 -15.05
CA MET A 575 22.53 7.45 -14.38
C MET A 575 23.56 7.96 -15.40
N ASN A 576 24.19 9.10 -15.09
CA ASN A 576 25.33 9.59 -15.85
C ASN A 576 26.63 8.91 -15.42
N LEU A 577 27.70 9.09 -16.21
CA LEU A 577 29.02 8.48 -15.96
C LEU A 577 29.57 8.80 -14.57
N ASN A 578 29.30 9.99 -14.04
CA ASN A 578 29.76 10.38 -12.71
C ASN A 578 29.04 9.55 -11.62
N THR A 579 27.73 9.38 -11.74
CA THR A 579 26.97 8.54 -10.81
C THR A 579 27.39 7.07 -10.87
N HIS A 580 27.72 6.54 -12.06
CA HIS A 580 28.26 5.21 -12.20
C HIS A 580 29.61 5.07 -11.48
N SER A 581 30.48 6.09 -11.54
CA SER A 581 31.78 6.08 -10.84
C SER A 581 31.66 6.22 -9.33
N GLU A 582 30.62 6.88 -8.83
CA GLU A 582 30.33 7.06 -7.41
C GLU A 582 29.48 5.93 -6.80
N MET A 583 29.11 4.92 -7.60
CA MET A 583 28.14 3.91 -7.18
C MET A 583 28.55 3.17 -5.91
N ALA A 584 29.84 2.89 -5.72
CA ALA A 584 30.36 2.26 -4.50
C ALA A 584 30.17 3.16 -3.27
N ASP A 585 30.46 4.45 -3.39
CA ASP A 585 30.29 5.41 -2.30
C ASP A 585 28.80 5.62 -1.96
N ILE A 586 27.94 5.51 -2.96
CA ILE A 586 26.48 5.67 -2.77
C ILE A 586 25.89 4.42 -2.12
N VAL A 587 26.16 3.25 -2.67
CA VAL A 587 25.48 2.00 -2.28
C VAL A 587 26.15 1.37 -1.06
N ILE A 588 27.47 1.21 -1.07
CA ILE A 588 28.21 0.60 0.04
C ILE A 588 28.49 1.64 1.12
N GLY A 589 28.98 2.82 0.73
CA GLY A 589 29.38 3.88 1.66
C GLY A 589 28.24 4.75 2.19
N GLY A 590 26.99 4.59 1.70
CA GLY A 590 25.83 5.29 2.22
C GLY A 590 25.85 6.82 2.03
N SER A 591 26.61 7.36 1.06
CA SER A 591 26.76 8.82 0.88
C SER A 591 25.44 9.57 0.57
N ARG A 592 24.36 8.84 0.29
CA ARG A 592 23.01 9.37 0.08
C ARG A 592 21.99 8.87 1.10
N ALA A 593 22.41 8.33 2.25
CA ALA A 593 21.52 7.82 3.30
C ALA A 593 20.53 8.90 3.80
N GLU A 594 21.00 10.12 3.98
CA GLU A 594 20.15 11.26 4.36
C GLU A 594 19.07 11.63 3.32
N ARG A 595 19.20 11.12 2.09
CA ARG A 595 18.20 11.29 1.02
C ARG A 595 17.29 10.07 0.88
N GLY A 596 17.35 9.11 1.81
CA GLY A 596 16.54 7.90 1.80
C GLY A 596 17.13 6.73 0.98
N MET A 597 18.38 6.83 0.46
CA MET A 597 19.10 5.71 -0.15
C MET A 597 19.97 5.05 0.94
N PRO A 598 19.59 3.88 1.50
CA PRO A 598 20.34 3.26 2.59
C PRO A 598 21.71 2.77 2.12
N GLU A 599 22.64 2.60 3.07
CA GLU A 599 23.90 1.91 2.82
C GLU A 599 23.68 0.38 2.81
N PHE A 600 24.54 -0.34 2.07
CA PHE A 600 24.46 -1.79 1.91
C PHE A 600 25.81 -2.48 2.23
N GLU A 601 26.67 -1.86 3.03
CA GLU A 601 28.00 -2.41 3.39
C GLU A 601 27.92 -3.85 3.92
N ASP A 602 26.89 -4.15 4.68
CA ASP A 602 26.69 -5.48 5.31
C ASP A 602 26.08 -6.54 4.38
N THR A 603 25.52 -6.13 3.22
CA THR A 603 24.68 -7.01 2.39
C THR A 603 25.14 -7.14 0.96
N ILE A 604 25.90 -6.19 0.45
CA ILE A 604 26.40 -6.17 -0.93
C ILE A 604 27.91 -6.03 -0.92
N THR A 605 28.60 -7.03 -1.45
CA THR A 605 30.04 -6.96 -1.67
C THR A 605 30.37 -6.07 -2.87
N PRO A 606 31.62 -5.55 -2.98
CA PRO A 606 32.02 -4.78 -4.16
C PRO A 606 31.86 -5.55 -5.50
N SER A 607 32.07 -6.87 -5.49
CA SER A 607 31.86 -7.70 -6.69
C SER A 607 30.38 -7.78 -7.07
N GLN A 608 29.51 -7.98 -6.10
CA GLN A 608 28.05 -8.00 -6.31
C GLN A 608 27.51 -6.64 -6.77
N LEU A 609 28.09 -5.55 -6.26
CA LEU A 609 27.74 -4.21 -6.75
C LEU A 609 28.12 -4.02 -8.23
N GLU A 610 29.27 -4.55 -8.67
CA GLU A 610 29.65 -4.52 -10.09
C GLU A 610 28.69 -5.36 -10.95
N SER A 611 28.15 -6.46 -10.43
CA SER A 611 27.14 -7.24 -11.13
C SER A 611 25.81 -6.47 -11.23
N ILE A 612 25.37 -5.79 -10.16
CA ILE A 612 24.22 -4.88 -10.21
C ILE A 612 24.45 -3.75 -11.23
N ARG A 613 25.66 -3.16 -11.25
CA ARG A 613 26.01 -2.13 -12.22
C ARG A 613 25.93 -2.65 -13.66
N ALA A 614 26.41 -3.87 -13.90
CA ALA A 614 26.33 -4.52 -15.20
C ALA A 614 24.87 -4.67 -15.67
N PHE A 615 23.97 -5.13 -14.81
CA PHE A 615 22.54 -5.22 -15.10
C PHE A 615 21.93 -3.85 -15.42
N VAL A 616 22.18 -2.84 -14.59
CA VAL A 616 21.63 -1.49 -14.80
C VAL A 616 22.08 -0.88 -16.12
N VAL A 617 23.38 -1.03 -16.48
CA VAL A 617 23.90 -0.54 -17.75
C VAL A 617 23.26 -1.25 -18.94
N GLU A 618 23.08 -2.57 -18.84
CA GLU A 618 22.38 -3.34 -19.88
C GLU A 618 20.93 -2.88 -20.07
N GLN A 619 20.21 -2.64 -18.97
CA GLN A 619 18.84 -2.13 -19.07
C GLN A 619 18.78 -0.69 -19.61
N ALA A 620 19.79 0.13 -19.32
CA ALA A 620 19.91 1.47 -19.90
C ALA A 620 20.16 1.42 -21.42
N ARG A 621 20.97 0.47 -21.90
CA ARG A 621 21.17 0.23 -23.35
C ARG A 621 19.86 -0.13 -24.04
N ARG A 622 19.09 -1.05 -23.45
CA ARG A 622 17.77 -1.45 -23.97
C ARG A 622 16.77 -0.29 -23.99
N LEU A 623 16.76 0.54 -22.94
CA LEU A 623 15.91 1.74 -22.92
C LEU A 623 16.31 2.73 -24.02
N LYS A 624 17.60 2.93 -24.25
CA LYS A 624 18.10 3.81 -25.30
C LYS A 624 17.69 3.32 -26.71
N GLU A 625 17.85 2.03 -26.97
CA GLU A 625 17.41 1.42 -28.24
C GLU A 625 15.89 1.58 -28.44
N PHE A 626 15.11 1.40 -27.39
CA PHE A 626 13.66 1.61 -27.42
C PHE A 626 13.29 3.08 -27.70
N GLN A 627 13.99 4.04 -27.11
CA GLN A 627 13.78 5.47 -27.36
C GLN A 627 14.13 5.84 -28.80
N GLU A 628 15.26 5.35 -29.34
CA GLU A 628 15.68 5.57 -30.72
C GLU A 628 14.66 5.00 -31.74
N GLN A 629 14.16 3.77 -31.50
CA GLN A 629 13.14 3.14 -32.36
C GLN A 629 11.81 3.90 -32.35
N ASN A 630 11.37 4.38 -31.18
CA ASN A 630 10.15 5.16 -31.07
C ASN A 630 10.28 6.54 -31.74
N GLN A 631 11.43 7.17 -31.66
CA GLN A 631 11.68 8.45 -32.34
C GLN A 631 11.66 8.29 -33.85
N GLU A 632 12.29 7.25 -34.40
CA GLU A 632 12.22 6.92 -35.82
C GLU A 632 10.78 6.64 -36.29
N ALA A 633 9.98 5.96 -35.48
CA ALA A 633 8.56 5.69 -35.77
C ALA A 633 7.72 6.97 -35.80
N ILE A 634 7.94 7.89 -34.85
CA ILE A 634 7.24 9.18 -34.78
C ILE A 634 7.65 10.07 -36.00
N GLU A 635 8.93 10.13 -36.35
CA GLU A 635 9.42 10.89 -37.50
C GLU A 635 8.90 10.31 -38.81
N SER A 636 8.80 8.97 -38.92
CA SER A 636 8.24 8.30 -40.10
C SER A 636 6.75 8.61 -40.25
N ALA A 637 5.98 8.55 -39.16
CA ALA A 637 4.55 8.88 -39.18
C ALA A 637 4.30 10.36 -39.55
N ALA A 638 5.10 11.28 -39.01
CA ALA A 638 5.02 12.70 -39.32
C ALA A 638 5.36 12.99 -40.80
N ASN A 639 6.34 12.26 -41.35
CA ASN A 639 6.71 12.37 -42.79
C ASN A 639 5.63 11.81 -43.72
N GLU A 640 4.97 10.69 -43.34
CA GLU A 640 3.82 10.16 -44.10
C GLU A 640 2.62 11.13 -44.10
N GLU A 641 2.34 11.73 -42.94
CA GLU A 641 1.27 12.73 -42.82
C GLU A 641 1.56 14.01 -43.63
N ALA A 642 2.82 14.43 -43.69
CA ALA A 642 3.26 15.55 -44.52
C ALA A 642 3.16 15.22 -46.01
N LEU A 643 3.52 14.00 -46.42
CA LEU A 643 3.38 13.52 -47.80
C LEU A 643 1.91 13.38 -48.23
N ASN A 644 1.03 12.99 -47.33
CA ASN A 644 -0.41 12.87 -47.61
C ASN A 644 -1.14 14.23 -47.62
N ARG A 645 -0.52 15.31 -47.13
CA ARG A 645 -1.04 16.69 -47.19
C ARG A 645 -0.50 17.51 -48.37
N ALA A 646 0.53 17.02 -49.11
CA ALA A 646 1.10 17.62 -50.28
C ALA A 646 0.51 17.04 -51.58
#